data_1eb1246d12296d18f05a28901edb5f03
#
_entry.id   1eb1246d12296d18f05a28901edb5f03
#
_cell.length_a   1.000
_cell.length_b   1.000
_cell.length_c   1.000
_cell.angle_alpha   90.00
_cell.angle_beta   90.00
_cell.angle_gamma   90.00
#
_symmetry.space_group_name_H-M   'P 1'
#
loop_
_entity.id
_entity.type
_entity.pdbx_description
1 polymer ?
#
loop_
_entity_poly.entity_id
_entity_poly.type
_entity_poly.pdbx_seq_one_letter_code
_entity_poly.pdbx_strand_id
1 'polypeptide(L)'
;MTSAKKGILLLVSCFVCCLPLKGGIVPFSPVVRNFTPSDYVGGRQNWSVDQSESGLIYIGNNQYLLEYDGHSWNRYLMPGKGTVRSVHTDSNGRVYCGSFQQFGYFEKSGKTFSYHSLSDSLKEKSQDLSDVWNIVRDPRNGNIVFQTFNNLYIYDGASVQCITEIYPLNLFRIGDRIYSQLIDDDFVIIEGKEIKPVITKEQLPGGIVAAFNNDGTILLLTDRQGLYFLDGKGGLTRFKTDADKLLMSNVINRAVMTKDGCLVIGTIKGGVLSIDLKGRVRWIINTQNQLHNNTVLGLMCDQDNNVWAALDDGLSFIDNSSGISVFSPKDNRLGMIYDVLIDKNNMLLATNHTVYSYNGESLVPTSSLNEQVWCLDKIGGQIVCGHNQGTYSIKNGQSSLVSDKGSGTFCIKEDSFEGEKWAIEGTYSFPCLFRISDTGIWEYVPTLESVHQMVNHIECDENGDLWCTHFSRGLLRIKLNRERSEIKGEEYISTLGDVSDSLFSVMRINGRVVFSNGKRFFTHDSLNDTIVPYAAMNAGLLPRVKRIHQAVHMEGSLYWLVSDNSLFLIECENNSFSLKRTIPFTYFDVYVEERASARYDNSTGDTYLCLNNKLVRIKTKQFLSKTRHKDKDLMMVSIKASSPDGDIKYVSDESGANIDSKHNNLTFLLGYPVYNEIDTRFRFQLNGLSDQWTETDQYLQQEYARLQPGKYRLTVEAYSEEEVLNRLSYEFTIRQPWFLTWWMKSIYFLVLCVVMYLVYLFTNISVKKEQELKFTKQEMENLKKIEQQEKEITEMRQTRLEEDLRGKSKELASTAMTLIAHQEILETLSKEIQAKKVAGGAGKKDLEYLLRLIDNHLVSDKETWEMFQANFDRIHEHFFRHLKETYPSLTSSDLRLCAMLRVNLSTKEIANMQNLTVRGVESARYRLRRKLNLPSEDGLTDFLINFN
;
A
#
# COMPACT_ATOMS: atom_id res chain seq x y z
N MET A 1 -69.96 30.87 -3.27
CA MET A 1 -68.54 31.19 -3.22
C MET A 1 -67.75 30.29 -2.25
N THR A 2 -68.07 29.00 -2.12
CA THR A 2 -67.44 28.06 -1.18
C THR A 2 -66.90 26.76 -1.85
N SER A 3 -67.11 26.60 -3.14
CA SER A 3 -66.61 25.39 -3.89
C SER A 3 -65.28 25.64 -4.64
N ALA A 4 -65.01 26.90 -5.04
CA ALA A 4 -63.78 27.24 -5.80
C ALA A 4 -62.51 27.33 -4.96
N LYS A 5 -62.62 27.56 -3.64
CA LYS A 5 -61.47 27.67 -2.75
C LYS A 5 -60.87 26.33 -2.27
N LYS A 6 -61.69 25.25 -2.31
CA LYS A 6 -61.17 23.87 -1.99
C LYS A 6 -60.42 23.21 -3.14
N GLY A 7 -60.72 23.56 -4.39
CA GLY A 7 -60.04 23.03 -5.57
C GLY A 7 -58.65 23.62 -5.76
N ILE A 8 -58.43 24.87 -5.38
CA ILE A 8 -57.11 25.53 -5.50
C ILE A 8 -56.17 25.09 -4.39
N LEU A 9 -56.66 24.73 -3.21
CA LEU A 9 -55.82 24.22 -2.11
C LEU A 9 -55.33 22.75 -2.32
N LEU A 10 -56.13 21.94 -3.08
CA LEU A 10 -55.75 20.59 -3.44
C LEU A 10 -54.76 20.58 -4.61
N LEU A 11 -54.82 21.54 -5.53
CA LEU A 11 -53.83 21.66 -6.63
C LEU A 11 -52.50 22.23 -6.20
N VAL A 12 -52.43 23.06 -5.14
CA VAL A 12 -51.16 23.54 -4.59
C VAL A 12 -50.49 22.48 -3.71
N SER A 13 -51.24 21.61 -3.02
CA SER A 13 -50.70 20.51 -2.23
C SER A 13 -50.16 19.33 -3.08
N CYS A 14 -50.65 19.14 -4.32
CA CYS A 14 -50.07 18.12 -5.22
C CYS A 14 -48.87 18.62 -6.03
N PHE A 15 -48.62 19.95 -6.08
CA PHE A 15 -47.44 20.46 -6.83
C PHE A 15 -46.15 20.60 -5.98
N VAL A 16 -46.25 20.41 -4.66
CA VAL A 16 -45.08 20.46 -3.77
C VAL A 16 -44.40 19.09 -3.59
N CYS A 17 -44.98 17.99 -4.07
CA CYS A 17 -44.42 16.65 -3.88
C CYS A 17 -43.65 16.07 -5.08
N CYS A 18 -43.38 16.85 -6.12
CA CYS A 18 -42.60 16.39 -7.29
C CYS A 18 -41.51 17.37 -7.69
N LEU A 19 -40.73 17.83 -6.75
CA LEU A 19 -39.37 18.25 -7.10
C LEU A 19 -38.57 16.95 -7.23
N PRO A 20 -38.02 16.63 -8.41
CA PRO A 20 -37.05 15.56 -8.49
C PRO A 20 -35.88 15.97 -7.60
N LEU A 21 -35.65 15.22 -6.56
CA LEU A 21 -34.34 15.23 -5.90
C LEU A 21 -33.33 14.90 -7.02
N LYS A 22 -32.70 15.93 -7.57
CA LYS A 22 -31.54 15.76 -8.43
C LYS A 22 -30.51 15.05 -7.58
N GLY A 23 -30.40 13.74 -7.77
CA GLY A 23 -29.34 12.97 -7.19
C GLY A 23 -28.03 13.51 -7.78
N GLY A 24 -27.35 14.38 -7.05
CA GLY A 24 -26.02 14.84 -7.41
C GLY A 24 -25.08 13.62 -7.48
N ILE A 25 -24.21 13.57 -8.48
CA ILE A 25 -23.17 12.53 -8.59
C ILE A 25 -22.36 12.57 -7.31
N VAL A 26 -22.33 11.48 -6.54
CA VAL A 26 -21.57 11.38 -5.31
C VAL A 26 -20.08 11.44 -5.67
N PRO A 27 -19.32 12.41 -5.16
CA PRO A 27 -17.93 12.63 -5.59
C PRO A 27 -16.93 11.68 -4.93
N PHE A 28 -17.41 10.71 -4.17
CA PHE A 28 -16.60 9.69 -3.53
C PHE A 28 -16.65 8.39 -4.33
N SER A 29 -15.51 7.90 -4.75
CA SER A 29 -15.35 6.61 -5.45
C SER A 29 -14.54 5.63 -4.60
N PRO A 30 -14.77 4.31 -4.72
CA PRO A 30 -13.93 3.30 -4.11
C PRO A 30 -12.44 3.49 -4.41
N VAL A 31 -11.58 2.98 -3.55
CA VAL A 31 -10.14 2.92 -3.80
C VAL A 31 -9.85 1.99 -4.97
N VAL A 32 -8.97 2.40 -5.87
CA VAL A 32 -8.57 1.61 -7.04
C VAL A 32 -7.08 1.28 -6.95
N ARG A 33 -6.77 -0.01 -7.13
CA ARG A 33 -5.41 -0.49 -7.33
C ARG A 33 -5.22 -0.87 -8.79
N ASN A 34 -4.29 -0.23 -9.46
CA ASN A 34 -3.99 -0.50 -10.87
C ASN A 34 -2.79 -1.43 -10.98
N PHE A 35 -2.85 -2.36 -11.92
CA PHE A 35 -1.77 -3.26 -12.29
C PHE A 35 -1.40 -2.99 -13.75
N THR A 36 -0.15 -2.66 -13.97
CA THR A 36 0.40 -2.38 -15.30
C THR A 36 1.04 -3.63 -15.92
N PRO A 37 1.33 -3.64 -17.22
CA PRO A 37 2.06 -4.74 -17.86
C PRO A 37 3.40 -5.09 -17.20
N SER A 38 4.04 -4.13 -16.51
CA SER A 38 5.27 -4.39 -15.75
C SER A 38 5.04 -5.18 -14.46
N ASP A 39 3.87 -5.08 -13.83
CA ASP A 39 3.55 -5.79 -12.60
C ASP A 39 3.34 -7.29 -12.86
N TYR A 40 2.58 -7.64 -13.92
CA TYR A 40 2.29 -9.03 -14.28
C TYR A 40 3.17 -9.58 -15.40
N VAL A 41 4.07 -8.78 -15.96
CA VAL A 41 5.02 -9.13 -17.05
C VAL A 41 4.30 -9.84 -18.20
N GLY A 42 3.31 -9.15 -18.80
CA GLY A 42 2.45 -9.66 -19.87
C GLY A 42 2.08 -8.62 -20.93
N GLY A 43 1.15 -8.97 -21.83
CA GLY A 43 0.61 -8.07 -22.83
C GLY A 43 -0.20 -6.93 -22.20
N ARG A 44 -0.36 -5.82 -22.92
CA ARG A 44 -1.09 -4.63 -22.42
C ARG A 44 -2.58 -4.91 -22.20
N GLN A 45 -3.24 -5.55 -23.18
CA GLN A 45 -4.67 -5.78 -23.17
C GLN A 45 -5.03 -7.01 -22.33
N ASN A 46 -6.01 -6.82 -21.44
CA ASN A 46 -6.66 -7.86 -20.68
C ASN A 46 -8.13 -7.94 -21.13
N TRP A 47 -8.60 -9.12 -21.53
CA TRP A 47 -9.88 -9.30 -22.21
C TRP A 47 -11.00 -9.80 -21.31
N SER A 48 -10.66 -10.63 -20.35
CA SER A 48 -11.59 -11.26 -19.42
C SER A 48 -10.94 -11.49 -18.09
N VAL A 49 -11.74 -11.63 -17.05
CA VAL A 49 -11.30 -11.94 -15.69
C VAL A 49 -12.34 -12.83 -15.03
N ASP A 50 -11.88 -13.84 -14.29
CA ASP A 50 -12.74 -14.74 -13.52
C ASP A 50 -12.03 -15.16 -12.22
N GLN A 51 -12.78 -15.62 -11.22
CA GLN A 51 -12.30 -16.04 -9.92
C GLN A 51 -12.64 -17.49 -9.64
N SER A 52 -11.63 -18.27 -9.24
CA SER A 52 -11.84 -19.67 -8.77
C SER A 52 -12.54 -19.72 -7.41
N GLU A 53 -13.05 -20.89 -7.05
CA GLU A 53 -13.62 -21.11 -5.71
C GLU A 53 -12.59 -20.93 -4.59
N SER A 54 -11.32 -21.24 -4.85
CA SER A 54 -10.20 -20.96 -3.93
C SER A 54 -9.85 -19.48 -3.80
N GLY A 55 -10.47 -18.61 -4.59
CA GLY A 55 -10.26 -17.17 -4.55
C GLY A 55 -9.23 -16.64 -5.55
N LEU A 56 -8.45 -17.48 -6.23
CA LEU A 56 -7.46 -17.03 -7.24
C LEU A 56 -8.13 -16.31 -8.41
N ILE A 57 -7.49 -15.24 -8.89
CA ILE A 57 -7.96 -14.46 -10.03
C ILE A 57 -7.24 -14.92 -11.30
N TYR A 58 -8.01 -15.26 -12.33
CA TYR A 58 -7.51 -15.62 -13.64
C TYR A 58 -7.88 -14.56 -14.68
N ILE A 59 -6.91 -14.15 -15.48
CA ILE A 59 -7.09 -13.08 -16.47
C ILE A 59 -6.66 -13.56 -17.85
N GLY A 60 -7.54 -13.37 -18.83
CA GLY A 60 -7.23 -13.56 -20.23
C GLY A 60 -6.47 -12.35 -20.77
N ASN A 61 -5.21 -12.57 -21.14
CA ASN A 61 -4.29 -11.54 -21.60
C ASN A 61 -3.84 -11.78 -23.04
N ASN A 62 -3.33 -10.76 -23.71
CA ASN A 62 -2.81 -10.87 -25.08
C ASN A 62 -1.69 -11.91 -25.28
N GLN A 63 -0.99 -12.28 -24.22
CA GLN A 63 0.15 -13.21 -24.31
C GLN A 63 -0.02 -14.46 -23.45
N TYR A 64 -0.75 -14.37 -22.35
CA TYR A 64 -0.81 -15.39 -21.31
C TYR A 64 -2.23 -15.58 -20.76
N LEU A 65 -2.50 -16.72 -20.17
CA LEU A 65 -3.41 -16.83 -19.05
C LEU A 65 -2.61 -16.36 -17.83
N LEU A 66 -3.05 -15.26 -17.19
CA LEU A 66 -2.46 -14.77 -15.95
C LEU A 66 -3.23 -15.32 -14.76
N GLU A 67 -2.50 -15.64 -13.68
CA GLU A 67 -3.06 -16.02 -12.38
C GLU A 67 -2.50 -15.09 -11.32
N TYR A 68 -3.37 -14.58 -10.44
CA TYR A 68 -3.00 -13.72 -9.33
C TYR A 68 -3.53 -14.27 -8.01
N ASP A 69 -2.65 -14.45 -7.03
CA ASP A 69 -2.94 -15.02 -5.71
C ASP A 69 -3.04 -13.98 -4.58
N GLY A 70 -3.05 -12.69 -4.93
CA GLY A 70 -3.01 -11.56 -4.00
C GLY A 70 -1.61 -10.94 -3.84
N HIS A 71 -0.54 -11.70 -4.11
CA HIS A 71 0.84 -11.29 -3.88
C HIS A 71 1.74 -11.52 -5.10
N SER A 72 1.55 -12.62 -5.83
CA SER A 72 2.39 -13.01 -6.96
C SER A 72 1.58 -13.27 -8.22
N TRP A 73 2.26 -13.11 -9.37
CA TRP A 73 1.71 -13.34 -10.70
C TRP A 73 2.32 -14.58 -11.32
N ASN A 74 1.46 -15.54 -11.72
CA ASN A 74 1.86 -16.68 -12.54
C ASN A 74 1.36 -16.50 -13.98
N ARG A 75 2.06 -17.09 -14.95
CA ARG A 75 1.80 -16.92 -16.39
C ARG A 75 1.83 -18.26 -17.07
N TYR A 76 0.76 -18.57 -17.80
CA TYR A 76 0.61 -19.82 -18.52
C TYR A 76 0.40 -19.53 -20.00
N LEU A 77 1.20 -20.16 -20.86
CA LEU A 77 1.11 -20.00 -22.30
C LEU A 77 0.07 -20.95 -22.89
N MET A 78 -0.84 -20.39 -23.69
CA MET A 78 -1.64 -21.22 -24.60
C MET A 78 -0.76 -21.78 -25.70
N PRO A 79 -1.01 -23.03 -26.18
CA PRO A 79 -0.38 -23.53 -27.38
C PRO A 79 -0.54 -22.55 -28.55
N GLY A 80 0.50 -22.38 -29.38
CA GLY A 80 0.46 -21.40 -30.48
C GLY A 80 0.66 -19.94 -30.08
N LYS A 81 0.88 -19.65 -28.79
CA LYS A 81 1.09 -18.29 -28.24
C LYS A 81 -0.05 -17.31 -28.58
N GLY A 82 -1.28 -17.80 -28.63
CA GLY A 82 -2.45 -17.01 -28.96
C GLY A 82 -2.94 -16.13 -27.78
N THR A 83 -3.63 -15.02 -28.12
CA THR A 83 -4.34 -14.16 -27.17
C THR A 83 -5.42 -14.95 -26.45
N VAL A 84 -5.45 -14.91 -25.11
CA VAL A 84 -6.55 -15.46 -24.30
C VAL A 84 -7.67 -14.43 -24.23
N ARG A 85 -8.79 -14.69 -24.97
CA ARG A 85 -9.94 -13.77 -25.07
C ARG A 85 -10.94 -13.96 -23.95
N SER A 86 -11.17 -15.20 -23.56
CA SER A 86 -12.18 -15.55 -22.55
C SER A 86 -11.62 -16.56 -21.54
N VAL A 87 -12.04 -16.41 -20.31
CA VAL A 87 -11.63 -17.26 -19.18
C VAL A 87 -12.89 -17.61 -18.38
N HIS A 88 -12.99 -18.87 -17.94
CA HIS A 88 -14.01 -19.30 -16.99
C HIS A 88 -13.45 -20.39 -16.06
N THR A 89 -13.71 -20.28 -14.76
CA THR A 89 -13.27 -21.23 -13.75
C THR A 89 -14.42 -22.12 -13.28
N ASP A 90 -14.17 -23.42 -13.07
CA ASP A 90 -15.18 -24.31 -12.50
C ASP A 90 -14.86 -24.71 -11.05
N SER A 91 -15.81 -25.41 -10.42
CA SER A 91 -15.68 -25.91 -9.05
C SER A 91 -14.64 -27.03 -8.89
N ASN A 92 -14.17 -27.63 -10.00
CA ASN A 92 -13.15 -28.69 -9.96
C ASN A 92 -11.71 -28.12 -10.09
N GLY A 93 -11.58 -26.79 -10.14
CA GLY A 93 -10.30 -26.10 -10.30
C GLY A 93 -9.77 -26.07 -11.73
N ARG A 94 -10.60 -26.40 -12.73
CA ARG A 94 -10.27 -26.20 -14.14
C ARG A 94 -10.48 -24.76 -14.54
N VAL A 95 -9.57 -24.25 -15.37
CA VAL A 95 -9.63 -22.91 -15.94
C VAL A 95 -9.80 -23.02 -17.43
N TYR A 96 -11.03 -22.85 -17.91
CA TYR A 96 -11.37 -22.87 -19.33
C TYR A 96 -10.89 -21.59 -20.00
N CYS A 97 -10.26 -21.74 -21.16
CA CYS A 97 -9.69 -20.64 -21.93
C CYS A 97 -10.13 -20.70 -23.39
N GLY A 98 -10.45 -19.53 -23.92
CA GLY A 98 -10.76 -19.33 -25.32
C GLY A 98 -9.79 -18.35 -25.98
N SER A 99 -9.33 -18.71 -27.20
CA SER A 99 -8.38 -17.97 -28.01
C SER A 99 -8.79 -18.00 -29.50
N PHE A 100 -7.95 -17.43 -30.36
CA PHE A 100 -8.14 -17.55 -31.81
C PHE A 100 -7.93 -19.00 -32.25
N GLN A 101 -8.95 -19.60 -32.88
CA GLN A 101 -8.99 -20.96 -33.37
C GLN A 101 -8.61 -22.03 -32.36
N GLN A 102 -8.73 -21.72 -31.04
CA GLN A 102 -8.35 -22.65 -29.99
C GLN A 102 -9.13 -22.43 -28.72
N PHE A 103 -9.58 -23.52 -28.08
CA PHE A 103 -10.14 -23.52 -26.74
C PHE A 103 -9.89 -24.83 -26.02
N GLY A 104 -9.94 -24.77 -24.70
CA GLY A 104 -9.67 -25.90 -23.83
C GLY A 104 -9.63 -25.46 -22.39
N TYR A 105 -8.96 -26.20 -21.56
CA TYR A 105 -8.81 -25.85 -20.15
C TYR A 105 -7.42 -26.16 -19.62
N PHE A 106 -7.02 -25.40 -18.61
CA PHE A 106 -5.88 -25.74 -17.76
C PHE A 106 -6.37 -26.50 -16.54
N GLU A 107 -5.62 -27.53 -16.14
CA GLU A 107 -5.90 -28.35 -14.96
C GLU A 107 -4.60 -28.64 -14.21
N LYS A 108 -4.67 -28.62 -12.87
CA LYS A 108 -3.53 -28.98 -12.03
C LYS A 108 -3.38 -30.50 -12.03
N SER A 109 -2.24 -30.97 -12.58
CA SER A 109 -1.85 -32.39 -12.55
C SER A 109 -0.55 -32.54 -11.81
N GLY A 110 -0.62 -32.91 -10.54
CA GLY A 110 0.53 -32.95 -9.65
C GLY A 110 1.23 -31.59 -9.52
N LYS A 111 2.45 -31.47 -10.08
CA LYS A 111 3.27 -30.24 -9.97
C LYS A 111 3.08 -29.25 -11.13
N THR A 112 2.32 -29.61 -12.14
CA THR A 112 2.17 -28.82 -13.36
C THR A 112 0.72 -28.40 -13.56
N PHE A 113 0.56 -27.17 -14.05
CA PHE A 113 -0.72 -26.65 -14.53
C PHE A 113 -0.71 -26.81 -16.04
N SER A 114 -1.38 -27.85 -16.53
CA SER A 114 -1.26 -28.34 -17.92
C SER A 114 -2.49 -27.97 -18.74
N TYR A 115 -2.27 -27.58 -19.99
CA TYR A 115 -3.35 -27.28 -20.93
C TYR A 115 -3.87 -28.56 -21.62
N HIS A 116 -5.17 -28.70 -21.67
CA HIS A 116 -5.91 -29.73 -22.37
C HIS A 116 -6.74 -29.10 -23.48
N SER A 117 -6.38 -29.40 -24.75
CA SER A 117 -7.11 -28.87 -25.90
C SER A 117 -8.44 -29.61 -26.09
N LEU A 118 -9.53 -28.87 -26.25
CA LEU A 118 -10.83 -29.37 -26.68
C LEU A 118 -11.06 -29.12 -28.17
N SER A 119 -10.33 -28.17 -28.75
CA SER A 119 -10.48 -27.75 -30.14
C SER A 119 -9.73 -28.61 -31.18
N ASP A 120 -8.69 -29.34 -30.79
CA ASP A 120 -7.84 -30.07 -31.76
C ASP A 120 -8.61 -31.17 -32.50
N SER A 121 -9.48 -31.90 -31.80
CA SER A 121 -10.32 -32.91 -32.40
C SER A 121 -11.32 -32.34 -33.43
N LEU A 122 -11.62 -31.03 -33.34
CA LEU A 122 -12.53 -30.32 -34.28
C LEU A 122 -11.75 -29.84 -35.51
N LYS A 123 -10.50 -29.42 -35.38
CA LYS A 123 -9.60 -29.04 -36.47
C LYS A 123 -9.36 -30.19 -37.44
N GLU A 124 -9.20 -31.41 -36.91
CA GLU A 124 -9.06 -32.62 -37.71
C GLU A 124 -10.29 -32.88 -38.61
N LYS A 125 -11.46 -32.36 -38.21
CA LYS A 125 -12.69 -32.45 -38.99
C LYS A 125 -12.89 -31.27 -39.97
N SER A 126 -11.86 -30.43 -40.21
CA SER A 126 -11.86 -29.26 -41.07
C SER A 126 -12.92 -28.19 -40.69
N GLN A 127 -13.24 -28.07 -39.41
CA GLN A 127 -14.12 -27.01 -38.94
C GLN A 127 -13.33 -25.70 -38.80
N ASP A 128 -13.87 -24.60 -39.35
CA ASP A 128 -13.30 -23.26 -39.20
C ASP A 128 -13.63 -22.72 -37.79
N LEU A 129 -12.62 -22.63 -36.97
CA LEU A 129 -12.73 -22.13 -35.60
C LEU A 129 -12.29 -20.65 -35.60
N SER A 130 -13.19 -19.74 -35.27
CA SER A 130 -12.86 -18.33 -35.07
C SER A 130 -12.46 -18.02 -33.61
N ASP A 131 -12.31 -16.73 -33.26
CA ASP A 131 -12.05 -16.33 -31.88
C ASP A 131 -13.16 -16.77 -30.91
N VAL A 132 -12.80 -17.31 -29.76
CA VAL A 132 -13.72 -17.64 -28.66
C VAL A 132 -13.87 -16.46 -27.71
N TRP A 133 -14.98 -15.75 -27.82
CA TRP A 133 -15.19 -14.49 -27.12
C TRP A 133 -15.81 -14.63 -25.74
N ASN A 134 -16.55 -15.70 -25.48
CA ASN A 134 -17.21 -15.91 -24.20
C ASN A 134 -17.25 -17.40 -23.85
N ILE A 135 -17.23 -17.68 -22.56
CA ILE A 135 -17.36 -19.03 -21.99
C ILE A 135 -18.36 -18.94 -20.85
N VAL A 136 -19.39 -19.77 -20.90
CA VAL A 136 -20.49 -19.79 -19.92
C VAL A 136 -20.77 -21.23 -19.49
N ARG A 137 -20.93 -21.45 -18.17
CA ARG A 137 -21.42 -22.75 -17.67
C ARG A 137 -22.94 -22.78 -17.65
N ASP A 138 -23.55 -23.82 -18.25
CA ASP A 138 -24.97 -24.08 -18.15
C ASP A 138 -25.32 -24.57 -16.73
N PRO A 139 -26.11 -23.81 -15.96
CA PRO A 139 -26.40 -24.17 -14.57
C PRO A 139 -27.25 -25.44 -14.42
N ARG A 140 -27.97 -25.85 -15.47
CA ARG A 140 -28.87 -27.02 -15.40
C ARG A 140 -28.13 -28.35 -15.48
N ASN A 141 -27.05 -28.44 -16.23
CA ASN A 141 -26.35 -29.69 -16.52
C ASN A 141 -24.84 -29.62 -16.30
N GLY A 142 -24.32 -28.41 -16.01
CA GLY A 142 -22.90 -28.19 -15.80
C GLY A 142 -22.03 -28.12 -17.06
N ASN A 143 -22.63 -28.21 -18.25
CA ASN A 143 -21.92 -28.10 -19.51
C ASN A 143 -21.24 -26.75 -19.68
N ILE A 144 -20.11 -26.73 -20.33
CA ILE A 144 -19.36 -25.50 -20.66
C ILE A 144 -19.66 -25.13 -22.11
N VAL A 145 -20.13 -23.92 -22.32
CA VAL A 145 -20.47 -23.39 -23.64
C VAL A 145 -19.45 -22.37 -24.07
N PHE A 146 -18.74 -22.63 -25.16
CA PHE A 146 -17.79 -21.70 -25.79
C PHE A 146 -18.48 -21.01 -26.96
N GLN A 147 -18.38 -19.67 -26.96
CA GLN A 147 -19.03 -18.84 -28.00
C GLN A 147 -17.98 -18.26 -28.94
N THR A 148 -18.19 -18.50 -30.24
CA THR A 148 -17.58 -17.72 -31.32
C THR A 148 -18.67 -16.88 -31.98
N PHE A 149 -18.33 -16.00 -32.94
CA PHE A 149 -19.38 -15.26 -33.68
C PHE A 149 -20.18 -16.10 -34.70
N ASN A 150 -19.67 -17.29 -35.02
CA ASN A 150 -20.34 -18.16 -36.01
C ASN A 150 -21.07 -19.36 -35.37
N ASN A 151 -20.52 -19.88 -34.28
CA ASN A 151 -20.90 -21.16 -33.71
C ASN A 151 -20.89 -21.16 -32.18
N LEU A 152 -21.58 -22.14 -31.59
CA LEU A 152 -21.48 -22.50 -30.19
C LEU A 152 -20.90 -23.91 -30.07
N TYR A 153 -19.96 -24.09 -29.14
CA TYR A 153 -19.36 -25.39 -28.80
C TYR A 153 -19.72 -25.73 -27.36
N ILE A 154 -20.38 -26.89 -27.19
CA ILE A 154 -20.86 -27.35 -25.88
C ILE A 154 -20.01 -28.54 -25.45
N TYR A 155 -19.31 -28.41 -24.36
CA TYR A 155 -18.49 -29.46 -23.71
C TYR A 155 -19.27 -30.04 -22.53
N ASP A 156 -19.55 -31.35 -22.57
CA ASP A 156 -20.32 -32.09 -21.56
C ASP A 156 -19.43 -32.82 -20.52
N GLY A 157 -18.13 -32.57 -20.55
CA GLY A 157 -17.13 -33.25 -19.71
C GLY A 157 -16.42 -34.39 -20.41
N ALA A 158 -16.92 -34.90 -21.52
CA ALA A 158 -16.36 -36.00 -22.29
C ALA A 158 -16.16 -35.66 -23.78
N SER A 159 -17.10 -34.93 -24.38
CA SER A 159 -17.12 -34.62 -25.81
C SER A 159 -17.55 -33.17 -26.07
N VAL A 160 -17.14 -32.65 -27.24
CA VAL A 160 -17.56 -31.32 -27.70
C VAL A 160 -18.58 -31.47 -28.81
N GLN A 161 -19.76 -30.89 -28.65
CA GLN A 161 -20.82 -30.75 -29.64
C GLN A 161 -20.77 -29.33 -30.21
N CYS A 162 -21.02 -29.19 -31.54
CA CYS A 162 -21.05 -27.90 -32.22
C CYS A 162 -22.48 -27.59 -32.67
N ILE A 163 -22.93 -26.37 -32.46
CA ILE A 163 -24.09 -25.77 -33.08
C ILE A 163 -23.59 -24.75 -34.09
N THR A 164 -23.74 -25.03 -35.36
CA THR A 164 -23.27 -24.21 -36.49
C THR A 164 -24.28 -23.18 -36.95
N GLU A 165 -23.78 -22.09 -37.54
CA GLU A 165 -24.62 -21.06 -38.21
C GLU A 165 -25.65 -20.38 -37.30
N ILE A 166 -25.33 -20.26 -35.99
CA ILE A 166 -26.19 -19.61 -35.02
C ILE A 166 -25.91 -18.10 -34.90
N TYR A 167 -24.69 -17.66 -35.17
CA TYR A 167 -24.20 -16.27 -35.13
C TYR A 167 -24.45 -15.53 -33.78
N PRO A 168 -24.04 -16.05 -32.61
CA PRO A 168 -24.29 -15.43 -31.31
C PRO A 168 -23.42 -14.21 -31.14
N LEU A 169 -24.00 -13.05 -30.81
CA LEU A 169 -23.24 -11.82 -30.47
C LEU A 169 -22.64 -11.90 -29.09
N ASN A 170 -23.43 -12.27 -28.09
CA ASN A 170 -23.02 -12.47 -26.70
C ASN A 170 -23.83 -13.59 -26.05
N LEU A 171 -23.25 -14.23 -25.01
CA LEU A 171 -23.94 -15.18 -24.14
C LEU A 171 -24.20 -14.61 -22.77
N PHE A 172 -25.36 -14.85 -22.20
CA PHE A 172 -25.74 -14.41 -20.86
C PHE A 172 -26.32 -15.58 -20.07
N ARG A 173 -25.82 -15.73 -18.83
CA ARG A 173 -26.46 -16.60 -17.84
C ARG A 173 -27.46 -15.78 -17.04
N ILE A 174 -28.77 -16.09 -17.16
CA ILE A 174 -29.83 -15.42 -16.41
C ILE A 174 -30.63 -16.49 -15.66
N GLY A 175 -30.49 -16.48 -14.32
CA GLY A 175 -31.07 -17.54 -13.50
C GLY A 175 -30.47 -18.92 -13.81
N ASP A 176 -31.33 -19.84 -14.21
CA ASP A 176 -31.01 -21.21 -14.57
C ASP A 176 -30.87 -21.44 -16.11
N ARG A 177 -30.88 -20.39 -16.92
CA ARG A 177 -30.87 -20.48 -18.38
C ARG A 177 -29.77 -19.68 -19.04
N ILE A 178 -29.39 -20.09 -20.26
CA ILE A 178 -28.47 -19.36 -21.14
C ILE A 178 -29.32 -18.62 -22.19
N TYR A 179 -29.00 -17.34 -22.32
CA TYR A 179 -29.59 -16.45 -23.34
C TYR A 179 -28.49 -15.96 -24.26
N SER A 180 -28.91 -15.60 -25.48
CA SER A 180 -28.01 -14.95 -26.45
C SER A 180 -28.82 -13.93 -27.27
N GLN A 181 -28.16 -12.83 -27.65
CA GLN A 181 -28.58 -12.08 -28.80
C GLN A 181 -27.85 -12.64 -30.03
N LEU A 182 -28.57 -12.90 -31.08
CA LEU A 182 -27.94 -13.29 -32.34
C LEU A 182 -27.58 -12.05 -33.16
N ILE A 183 -26.54 -12.16 -34.00
CA ILE A 183 -26.06 -11.03 -34.82
C ILE A 183 -27.14 -10.69 -35.86
N ASP A 184 -27.58 -9.44 -35.82
CA ASP A 184 -28.68 -8.94 -36.68
C ASP A 184 -30.00 -9.76 -36.60
N ASP A 185 -30.23 -10.40 -35.43
CA ASP A 185 -31.36 -11.30 -35.21
C ASP A 185 -31.90 -11.20 -33.77
N ASP A 186 -32.79 -12.11 -33.37
CA ASP A 186 -33.56 -12.12 -32.14
C ASP A 186 -32.69 -12.27 -30.86
N PHE A 187 -33.30 -11.91 -29.73
CA PHE A 187 -32.82 -12.33 -28.41
C PHE A 187 -33.49 -13.67 -28.04
N VAL A 188 -32.66 -14.69 -27.77
CA VAL A 188 -33.10 -16.07 -27.69
C VAL A 188 -32.65 -16.76 -26.40
N ILE A 189 -33.35 -17.83 -26.02
CA ILE A 189 -32.93 -18.83 -25.04
C ILE A 189 -32.26 -20.00 -25.77
N ILE A 190 -31.14 -20.45 -25.22
CA ILE A 190 -30.41 -21.62 -25.72
C ILE A 190 -30.60 -22.77 -24.73
N GLU A 191 -31.23 -23.84 -25.15
CA GLU A 191 -31.51 -25.06 -24.38
C GLU A 191 -30.95 -26.29 -25.11
N GLY A 192 -29.63 -26.56 -24.86
CA GLY A 192 -28.92 -27.55 -25.65
C GLY A 192 -28.82 -27.14 -27.11
N LYS A 193 -29.50 -27.88 -28.02
CA LYS A 193 -29.56 -27.54 -29.45
C LYS A 193 -30.82 -26.75 -29.85
N GLU A 194 -31.76 -26.57 -28.95
CA GLU A 194 -32.97 -25.81 -29.19
C GLU A 194 -32.72 -24.32 -28.95
N ILE A 195 -33.19 -23.50 -29.89
CA ILE A 195 -33.10 -22.04 -29.83
C ILE A 195 -34.54 -21.52 -29.83
N LYS A 196 -34.92 -20.80 -28.79
CA LYS A 196 -36.27 -20.27 -28.60
C LYS A 196 -36.25 -18.75 -28.56
N PRO A 197 -36.98 -18.06 -29.47
CA PRO A 197 -37.01 -16.59 -29.44
C PRO A 197 -37.72 -16.08 -28.17
N VAL A 198 -37.24 -14.97 -27.65
CA VAL A 198 -37.80 -14.25 -26.48
C VAL A 198 -38.31 -12.88 -26.92
N ILE A 199 -37.50 -12.16 -27.70
CA ILE A 199 -37.84 -10.86 -28.29
C ILE A 199 -37.30 -10.85 -29.72
N THR A 200 -38.10 -10.34 -30.65
CA THR A 200 -37.67 -10.20 -32.05
C THR A 200 -36.71 -9.00 -32.22
N LYS A 201 -35.93 -9.06 -33.30
CA LYS A 201 -34.95 -7.99 -33.65
C LYS A 201 -35.61 -6.60 -33.71
N GLU A 202 -36.81 -6.51 -34.28
CA GLU A 202 -37.55 -5.24 -34.46
C GLU A 202 -37.92 -4.58 -33.11
N GLN A 203 -38.07 -5.39 -32.07
CA GLN A 203 -38.39 -4.92 -30.73
C GLN A 203 -37.14 -4.54 -29.93
N LEU A 204 -35.97 -5.03 -30.33
CA LEU A 204 -34.71 -4.75 -29.63
C LEU A 204 -34.29 -3.30 -29.85
N PRO A 205 -33.94 -2.55 -28.76
CA PRO A 205 -33.52 -1.15 -28.87
C PRO A 205 -32.09 -1.00 -29.38
N GLY A 206 -31.28 -2.07 -29.40
CA GLY A 206 -29.88 -2.07 -29.80
C GLY A 206 -29.16 -3.36 -29.42
N GLY A 207 -27.84 -3.42 -29.61
CA GLY A 207 -27.02 -4.57 -29.26
C GLY A 207 -26.97 -4.78 -27.75
N ILE A 208 -27.40 -5.96 -27.27
CA ILE A 208 -27.37 -6.29 -25.84
C ILE A 208 -25.95 -6.69 -25.46
N VAL A 209 -25.37 -6.00 -24.46
CA VAL A 209 -24.00 -6.24 -23.95
C VAL A 209 -23.98 -6.92 -22.58
N ALA A 210 -25.08 -6.83 -21.82
CA ALA A 210 -25.25 -7.53 -20.55
C ALA A 210 -26.74 -7.73 -20.23
N ALA A 211 -27.07 -8.80 -19.49
CA ALA A 211 -28.43 -9.11 -19.07
C ALA A 211 -28.43 -9.75 -17.67
N PHE A 212 -29.34 -9.31 -16.78
CA PHE A 212 -29.41 -9.76 -15.40
C PHE A 212 -30.84 -10.09 -14.98
N ASN A 213 -31.00 -11.10 -14.11
CA ASN A 213 -32.25 -11.37 -13.45
C ASN A 213 -32.59 -10.28 -12.42
N ASN A 214 -33.82 -9.77 -12.44
CA ASN A 214 -34.31 -8.79 -11.49
C ASN A 214 -35.79 -9.09 -11.12
N ASP A 215 -35.99 -9.86 -10.06
CA ASP A 215 -37.31 -10.17 -9.47
C ASP A 215 -38.40 -10.46 -10.49
N GLY A 216 -38.16 -11.46 -11.36
CA GLY A 216 -39.13 -11.90 -12.39
C GLY A 216 -39.10 -11.07 -13.67
N THR A 217 -38.25 -10.06 -13.78
CA THR A 217 -37.93 -9.34 -15.03
C THR A 217 -36.45 -9.54 -15.39
N ILE A 218 -36.09 -9.24 -16.62
CA ILE A 218 -34.70 -9.25 -17.07
C ILE A 218 -34.26 -7.80 -17.32
N LEU A 219 -33.22 -7.36 -16.65
CA LEU A 219 -32.57 -6.08 -16.92
C LEU A 219 -31.60 -6.26 -18.09
N LEU A 220 -31.87 -5.60 -19.21
CA LEU A 220 -31.08 -5.60 -20.43
C LEU A 220 -30.27 -4.30 -20.53
N LEU A 221 -29.01 -4.40 -20.85
CA LEU A 221 -28.11 -3.27 -21.14
C LEU A 221 -27.73 -3.29 -22.61
N THR A 222 -27.99 -2.19 -23.30
CA THR A 222 -27.61 -2.04 -24.70
C THR A 222 -26.33 -1.22 -24.84
N ASP A 223 -25.62 -1.40 -25.93
CA ASP A 223 -24.35 -0.72 -26.21
C ASP A 223 -24.50 0.82 -26.23
N ARG A 224 -25.59 1.37 -26.76
CA ARG A 224 -25.77 2.82 -26.98
C ARG A 224 -27.16 3.36 -26.66
N GLN A 225 -28.15 2.51 -26.44
CA GLN A 225 -29.56 2.95 -26.28
C GLN A 225 -30.02 2.99 -24.82
N GLY A 226 -29.14 2.64 -23.89
CA GLY A 226 -29.42 2.64 -22.45
C GLY A 226 -29.91 1.31 -21.92
N LEU A 227 -30.69 1.34 -20.86
CA LEU A 227 -31.07 0.18 -20.05
C LEU A 227 -32.57 -0.04 -20.14
N TYR A 228 -33.00 -1.33 -20.15
CA TYR A 228 -34.42 -1.71 -20.29
C TYR A 228 -34.73 -2.87 -19.36
N PHE A 229 -35.95 -2.89 -18.82
CA PHE A 229 -36.55 -4.08 -18.22
C PHE A 229 -37.39 -4.82 -19.24
N LEU A 230 -37.15 -6.11 -19.33
CA LEU A 230 -37.93 -7.06 -20.12
C LEU A 230 -38.81 -7.84 -19.16
N ASP A 231 -40.10 -7.79 -19.33
CA ASP A 231 -41.08 -8.59 -18.59
C ASP A 231 -41.23 -10.01 -19.16
N GLY A 232 -41.90 -10.89 -18.40
CA GLY A 232 -42.15 -12.28 -18.84
C GLY A 232 -43.10 -12.42 -20.06
N LYS A 233 -43.61 -11.33 -20.62
CA LYS A 233 -44.48 -11.29 -21.82
C LYS A 233 -43.77 -10.69 -23.03
N GLY A 234 -42.49 -10.35 -22.94
CA GLY A 234 -41.72 -9.70 -24.02
C GLY A 234 -41.85 -8.17 -24.06
N GLY A 235 -42.51 -7.54 -23.08
CA GLY A 235 -42.64 -6.09 -22.98
C GLY A 235 -41.38 -5.42 -22.50
N LEU A 236 -40.91 -4.39 -23.24
CA LEU A 236 -39.72 -3.62 -22.88
C LEU A 236 -40.10 -2.28 -22.22
N THR A 237 -39.57 -2.03 -21.06
CA THR A 237 -39.71 -0.75 -20.34
C THR A 237 -38.35 -0.10 -20.11
N ARG A 238 -38.18 1.16 -20.53
CA ARG A 238 -36.91 1.86 -20.36
C ARG A 238 -36.60 2.10 -18.86
N PHE A 239 -35.40 1.68 -18.42
CA PHE A 239 -34.87 2.00 -17.12
C PHE A 239 -34.04 3.28 -17.20
N LYS A 240 -34.60 4.39 -16.69
CA LYS A 240 -33.96 5.69 -16.69
C LYS A 240 -32.96 5.77 -15.55
N THR A 241 -31.77 6.34 -15.83
CA THR A 241 -30.70 6.53 -14.85
C THR A 241 -30.17 7.95 -14.91
N ASP A 242 -29.53 8.39 -13.81
CA ASP A 242 -28.82 9.67 -13.76
C ASP A 242 -27.62 9.71 -14.73
N ALA A 243 -27.16 8.54 -15.18
CA ALA A 243 -26.03 8.38 -16.08
C ALA A 243 -26.43 8.20 -17.57
N ASP A 244 -27.70 8.28 -17.95
CA ASP A 244 -28.15 7.97 -19.33
C ASP A 244 -27.32 8.67 -20.41
N LYS A 245 -27.06 9.98 -20.27
CA LYS A 245 -26.25 10.74 -21.23
C LYS A 245 -24.81 10.23 -21.32
N LEU A 246 -24.21 9.90 -20.19
CA LEU A 246 -22.85 9.40 -20.10
C LEU A 246 -22.75 8.00 -20.72
N LEU A 247 -23.70 7.11 -20.41
CA LEU A 247 -23.72 5.74 -20.90
C LEU A 247 -23.87 5.71 -22.42
N MET A 248 -24.82 6.47 -22.96
CA MET A 248 -25.06 6.50 -24.40
C MET A 248 -23.92 7.10 -25.21
N SER A 249 -23.17 8.06 -24.62
CA SER A 249 -22.02 8.70 -25.31
C SER A 249 -20.74 7.89 -25.25
N ASN A 250 -20.59 7.00 -24.25
CA ASN A 250 -19.31 6.29 -23.99
C ASN A 250 -19.31 4.82 -24.40
N VAL A 251 -20.40 4.31 -24.96
CA VAL A 251 -20.56 2.91 -25.42
C VAL A 251 -20.37 1.91 -24.28
N ILE A 252 -21.46 1.33 -23.82
CA ILE A 252 -21.42 0.26 -22.82
C ILE A 252 -20.80 -0.98 -23.46
N ASN A 253 -19.83 -1.60 -22.78
CA ASN A 253 -19.14 -2.79 -23.27
C ASN A 253 -19.31 -4.01 -22.36
N ARG A 254 -19.32 -3.81 -21.05
CA ARG A 254 -19.47 -4.88 -20.05
C ARG A 254 -20.26 -4.38 -18.86
N ALA A 255 -20.92 -5.29 -18.15
CA ALA A 255 -21.52 -4.98 -16.87
C ALA A 255 -21.51 -6.21 -15.95
N VAL A 256 -21.52 -5.95 -14.65
CA VAL A 256 -21.69 -6.98 -13.60
C VAL A 256 -22.63 -6.47 -12.53
N MET A 257 -23.35 -7.39 -11.89
CA MET A 257 -24.16 -7.11 -10.71
C MET A 257 -23.34 -7.43 -9.47
N THR A 258 -23.25 -6.49 -8.56
CA THR A 258 -22.60 -6.69 -7.25
C THR A 258 -23.54 -7.39 -6.27
N LYS A 259 -23.01 -8.00 -5.21
CA LYS A 259 -23.81 -8.74 -4.21
C LYS A 259 -24.76 -7.85 -3.42
N ASP A 260 -24.45 -6.57 -3.30
CA ASP A 260 -25.30 -5.54 -2.68
C ASP A 260 -26.35 -4.95 -3.65
N GLY A 261 -26.51 -5.54 -4.84
CA GLY A 261 -27.53 -5.19 -5.80
C GLY A 261 -27.26 -3.92 -6.61
N CYS A 262 -26.00 -3.48 -6.69
CA CYS A 262 -25.62 -2.40 -7.59
C CYS A 262 -25.14 -2.96 -8.94
N LEU A 263 -25.43 -2.22 -9.99
CA LEU A 263 -24.97 -2.52 -11.34
C LEU A 263 -23.69 -1.74 -11.62
N VAL A 264 -22.59 -2.44 -11.91
CA VAL A 264 -21.31 -1.85 -12.32
C VAL A 264 -21.13 -2.01 -13.81
N ILE A 265 -20.93 -0.90 -14.50
CA ILE A 265 -20.92 -0.79 -15.97
C ILE A 265 -19.55 -0.30 -16.40
N GLY A 266 -18.91 -1.05 -17.29
CA GLY A 266 -17.69 -0.68 -17.99
C GLY A 266 -17.99 -0.19 -19.40
N THR A 267 -17.34 0.90 -19.78
CA THR A 267 -17.52 1.55 -21.08
C THR A 267 -16.23 1.55 -21.90
N ILE A 268 -16.35 1.86 -23.18
CA ILE A 268 -15.19 1.98 -24.08
C ILE A 268 -14.42 3.31 -23.86
N LYS A 269 -15.10 4.39 -23.47
CA LYS A 269 -14.48 5.73 -23.41
C LYS A 269 -14.59 6.41 -22.05
N GLY A 270 -15.52 6.00 -21.21
CA GLY A 270 -15.88 6.71 -19.96
C GLY A 270 -15.40 6.02 -18.67
N GLY A 271 -14.68 4.89 -18.77
CA GLY A 271 -14.26 4.10 -17.63
C GLY A 271 -15.36 3.23 -17.05
N VAL A 272 -15.41 3.14 -15.72
CA VAL A 272 -16.33 2.30 -14.94
C VAL A 272 -17.25 3.17 -14.09
N LEU A 273 -18.52 2.82 -14.01
CA LEU A 273 -19.48 3.48 -13.13
C LEU A 273 -20.38 2.47 -12.42
N SER A 274 -20.88 2.84 -11.25
CA SER A 274 -21.85 2.06 -10.49
C SER A 274 -23.15 2.81 -10.35
N ILE A 275 -24.28 2.12 -10.57
CA ILE A 275 -25.63 2.63 -10.35
C ILE A 275 -26.43 1.65 -9.49
N ASP A 276 -27.35 2.16 -8.68
CA ASP A 276 -28.30 1.32 -7.98
C ASP A 276 -29.52 0.98 -8.87
N LEU A 277 -30.36 0.03 -8.45
CA LEU A 277 -31.58 -0.36 -9.17
C LEU A 277 -32.69 0.69 -9.13
N LYS A 278 -32.43 1.88 -8.53
CA LYS A 278 -33.28 3.07 -8.66
C LYS A 278 -32.73 4.04 -9.71
N GLY A 279 -31.64 3.68 -10.39
CA GLY A 279 -31.01 4.47 -11.45
C GLY A 279 -30.07 5.58 -10.96
N ARG A 280 -29.78 5.65 -9.66
CA ARG A 280 -28.89 6.66 -9.09
C ARG A 280 -27.44 6.24 -9.21
N VAL A 281 -26.58 7.15 -9.65
CA VAL A 281 -25.14 6.93 -9.72
C VAL A 281 -24.56 6.83 -8.30
N ARG A 282 -23.80 5.78 -8.03
CA ARG A 282 -23.09 5.57 -6.78
C ARG A 282 -21.67 6.12 -6.84
N TRP A 283 -20.98 5.84 -7.92
CA TRP A 283 -19.63 6.36 -8.19
C TRP A 283 -19.28 6.24 -9.68
N ILE A 284 -18.30 7.03 -10.11
CA ILE A 284 -17.69 7.01 -11.44
C ILE A 284 -16.18 7.00 -11.28
N ILE A 285 -15.50 6.10 -11.99
CA ILE A 285 -14.06 5.95 -11.99
C ILE A 285 -13.57 5.94 -13.45
N ASN A 286 -12.63 6.85 -13.73
CA ASN A 286 -12.04 7.00 -15.06
C ASN A 286 -10.59 7.51 -14.93
N THR A 287 -9.92 7.78 -16.04
CA THR A 287 -8.53 8.26 -16.05
C THR A 287 -8.32 9.67 -15.44
N GLN A 288 -9.40 10.40 -15.16
CA GLN A 288 -9.31 11.69 -14.49
C GLN A 288 -9.22 11.58 -12.97
N ASN A 289 -9.62 10.43 -12.42
CA ASN A 289 -9.59 10.23 -10.96
C ASN A 289 -8.72 9.06 -10.50
N GLN A 290 -8.95 7.83 -10.88
CA GLN A 290 -8.17 6.72 -10.33
C GLN A 290 -7.90 5.59 -11.35
N LEU A 291 -8.62 5.48 -12.48
CA LEU A 291 -8.47 4.38 -13.41
C LEU A 291 -7.24 4.58 -14.31
N HIS A 292 -6.53 3.51 -14.61
CA HIS A 292 -5.38 3.56 -15.50
C HIS A 292 -5.75 3.79 -16.97
N ASN A 293 -6.85 3.18 -17.43
CA ASN A 293 -7.34 3.28 -18.80
C ASN A 293 -8.87 3.26 -18.83
N ASN A 294 -9.51 4.04 -19.71
CA ASN A 294 -10.97 4.15 -19.79
C ASN A 294 -11.67 3.00 -20.54
N THR A 295 -10.93 2.25 -21.35
CA THR A 295 -11.49 1.19 -22.17
C THR A 295 -11.58 -0.11 -21.38
N VAL A 296 -12.77 -0.48 -20.98
CA VAL A 296 -13.07 -1.68 -20.21
C VAL A 296 -13.42 -2.82 -21.15
N LEU A 297 -12.61 -3.88 -21.15
CA LEU A 297 -12.81 -5.07 -22.00
C LEU A 297 -13.47 -6.23 -21.24
N GLY A 298 -13.23 -6.34 -19.94
CA GLY A 298 -13.82 -7.33 -19.05
C GLY A 298 -14.17 -6.76 -17.68
N LEU A 299 -15.22 -7.29 -17.04
CA LEU A 299 -15.60 -6.97 -15.66
C LEU A 299 -15.98 -8.24 -14.92
N MET A 300 -15.62 -8.32 -13.64
CA MET A 300 -16.01 -9.38 -12.72
C MET A 300 -16.24 -8.81 -11.33
N CYS A 301 -17.28 -9.28 -10.64
CA CYS A 301 -17.48 -9.06 -9.21
C CYS A 301 -16.95 -10.27 -8.45
N ASP A 302 -15.99 -10.07 -7.55
CA ASP A 302 -15.39 -11.15 -6.81
C ASP A 302 -16.25 -11.66 -5.62
N GLN A 303 -15.76 -12.72 -4.96
CA GLN A 303 -16.44 -13.32 -3.82
C GLN A 303 -16.61 -12.34 -2.64
N ASP A 304 -15.79 -11.28 -2.56
CA ASP A 304 -15.80 -10.29 -1.49
C ASP A 304 -16.51 -8.99 -1.87
N ASN A 305 -17.26 -9.00 -2.99
CA ASN A 305 -18.04 -7.88 -3.51
C ASN A 305 -17.19 -6.71 -4.02
N ASN A 306 -15.93 -6.97 -4.42
CA ASN A 306 -15.12 -6.01 -5.13
C ASN A 306 -15.21 -6.22 -6.64
N VAL A 307 -14.72 -5.28 -7.42
CA VAL A 307 -14.82 -5.34 -8.87
C VAL A 307 -13.43 -5.35 -9.51
N TRP A 308 -13.24 -6.29 -10.42
CA TRP A 308 -12.06 -6.38 -11.26
C TRP A 308 -12.39 -5.91 -12.68
N ALA A 309 -11.61 -4.96 -13.18
CA ALA A 309 -11.76 -4.41 -14.52
C ALA A 309 -10.55 -4.74 -15.39
N ALA A 310 -10.75 -5.62 -16.37
CA ALA A 310 -9.76 -5.90 -17.40
C ALA A 310 -9.82 -4.78 -18.45
N LEU A 311 -8.69 -4.13 -18.70
CA LEU A 311 -8.60 -2.91 -19.49
C LEU A 311 -7.83 -3.14 -20.82
N ASP A 312 -8.00 -2.23 -21.76
CA ASP A 312 -7.21 -2.18 -22.99
C ASP A 312 -5.72 -1.92 -22.69
N ASP A 313 -5.44 -1.30 -21.55
CA ASP A 313 -4.08 -1.17 -20.99
C ASP A 313 -4.12 -1.40 -19.48
N GLY A 314 -3.63 -2.57 -19.03
CA GLY A 314 -3.59 -2.94 -17.62
C GLY A 314 -4.83 -3.61 -17.08
N LEU A 315 -4.87 -3.70 -15.76
CA LEU A 315 -5.94 -4.30 -14.95
C LEU A 315 -6.19 -3.40 -13.74
N SER A 316 -7.43 -3.26 -13.30
CA SER A 316 -7.76 -2.50 -12.09
C SER A 316 -8.61 -3.31 -11.12
N PHE A 317 -8.24 -3.29 -9.86
CA PHE A 317 -9.03 -3.76 -8.73
C PHE A 317 -9.72 -2.56 -8.07
N ILE A 318 -11.03 -2.62 -7.90
CA ILE A 318 -11.89 -1.58 -7.31
C ILE A 318 -12.43 -2.12 -5.99
N ASP A 319 -11.96 -1.57 -4.87
CA ASP A 319 -12.37 -1.99 -3.53
C ASP A 319 -13.77 -1.44 -3.18
N ASN A 320 -14.81 -2.16 -3.60
CA ASN A 320 -16.19 -1.77 -3.37
C ASN A 320 -16.71 -2.15 -1.97
N SER A 321 -16.01 -3.02 -1.24
CA SER A 321 -16.51 -3.63 -0.01
C SER A 321 -15.98 -3.02 1.28
N SER A 322 -14.82 -2.34 1.28
CA SER A 322 -14.17 -1.86 2.52
C SER A 322 -14.91 -0.73 3.23
N GLY A 323 -15.76 0.00 2.54
CA GLY A 323 -16.36 1.23 3.06
C GLY A 323 -15.43 2.44 2.99
N ILE A 324 -14.27 2.30 2.35
CA ILE A 324 -13.31 3.38 2.14
C ILE A 324 -13.49 3.95 0.74
N SER A 325 -13.48 5.27 0.62
CA SER A 325 -13.65 5.95 -0.65
C SER A 325 -12.83 7.23 -0.72
N VAL A 326 -12.42 7.60 -1.93
CA VAL A 326 -11.62 8.79 -2.22
C VAL A 326 -12.49 9.86 -2.86
N PHE A 327 -12.35 11.09 -2.44
CA PHE A 327 -13.02 12.24 -3.01
C PHE A 327 -12.47 12.54 -4.41
N SER A 328 -13.32 12.53 -5.39
CA SER A 328 -12.98 12.70 -6.82
C SER A 328 -13.95 13.69 -7.46
N PRO A 329 -13.86 15.00 -7.17
CA PRO A 329 -14.72 16.00 -7.78
C PRO A 329 -14.41 16.16 -9.28
N LYS A 330 -15.39 16.60 -10.05
CA LYS A 330 -15.22 16.87 -11.49
C LYS A 330 -14.17 17.94 -11.79
N ASP A 331 -13.99 18.88 -10.86
CA ASP A 331 -13.02 19.96 -10.95
C ASP A 331 -11.89 19.68 -9.95
N ASN A 332 -10.72 19.26 -10.45
CA ASN A 332 -9.60 18.83 -9.63
C ASN A 332 -8.61 19.97 -9.32
N ARG A 333 -9.11 21.13 -8.84
CA ARG A 333 -8.29 22.31 -8.49
C ARG A 333 -7.97 22.41 -7.00
N LEU A 334 -8.12 21.35 -6.23
CA LEU A 334 -8.06 21.42 -4.76
C LEU A 334 -6.69 21.78 -4.20
N GLY A 335 -5.60 21.35 -4.84
CA GLY A 335 -4.27 21.44 -4.25
C GLY A 335 -4.12 20.54 -3.01
N MET A 336 -3.30 20.96 -2.04
CA MET A 336 -3.16 20.26 -0.76
C MET A 336 -4.37 20.53 0.14
N ILE A 337 -4.90 19.50 0.78
CA ILE A 337 -6.02 19.54 1.71
C ILE A 337 -5.48 19.35 3.12
N TYR A 338 -5.64 20.37 3.97
CA TYR A 338 -5.13 20.34 5.34
C TYR A 338 -6.19 19.91 6.35
N ASP A 339 -7.45 20.29 6.13
CA ASP A 339 -8.54 19.94 7.05
C ASP A 339 -9.88 19.88 6.30
N VAL A 340 -10.88 19.25 6.92
CA VAL A 340 -12.23 19.10 6.39
C VAL A 340 -13.25 19.30 7.51
N LEU A 341 -14.33 20.03 7.20
CA LEU A 341 -15.45 20.20 8.10
C LEU A 341 -16.77 19.88 7.39
N ILE A 342 -17.56 19.02 8.01
CA ILE A 342 -18.91 18.73 7.54
C ILE A 342 -19.89 19.57 8.33
N ASP A 343 -20.64 20.43 7.66
CA ASP A 343 -21.75 21.19 8.24
C ASP A 343 -23.04 20.94 7.49
N LYS A 344 -23.93 20.17 8.08
CA LYS A 344 -25.19 19.69 7.47
C LYS A 344 -24.92 18.91 6.18
N ASN A 345 -25.26 19.50 5.01
CA ASN A 345 -25.09 18.91 3.69
C ASN A 345 -23.88 19.50 2.93
N ASN A 346 -23.11 20.36 3.53
CA ASN A 346 -21.94 20.99 2.92
C ASN A 346 -20.65 20.38 3.50
N MET A 347 -19.70 20.11 2.63
CA MET A 347 -18.34 19.75 3.01
C MET A 347 -17.42 20.93 2.69
N LEU A 348 -16.75 21.43 3.72
CA LEU A 348 -15.76 22.51 3.61
C LEU A 348 -14.37 21.89 3.65
N LEU A 349 -13.50 22.34 2.75
CA LEU A 349 -12.12 21.85 2.61
C LEU A 349 -11.15 23.01 2.78
N ALA A 350 -10.30 22.96 3.80
CA ALA A 350 -9.18 23.86 3.96
C ALA A 350 -8.03 23.42 3.05
N THR A 351 -7.56 24.31 2.20
CA THR A 351 -6.51 24.00 1.24
C THR A 351 -5.38 25.02 1.24
N ASN A 352 -4.31 24.74 0.48
CA ASN A 352 -3.23 25.69 0.27
C ASN A 352 -3.60 26.90 -0.61
N HIS A 353 -4.83 27.01 -1.06
CA HIS A 353 -5.29 28.11 -1.91
C HIS A 353 -6.47 28.89 -1.32
N THR A 354 -7.39 28.22 -0.67
CA THR A 354 -8.64 28.81 -0.13
C THR A 354 -9.43 27.73 0.65
N VAL A 355 -10.60 28.09 1.13
CA VAL A 355 -11.63 27.13 1.55
C VAL A 355 -12.56 26.84 0.38
N TYR A 356 -12.68 25.57 0.02
CA TYR A 356 -13.68 25.12 -0.92
C TYR A 356 -14.92 24.61 -0.19
N SER A 357 -16.09 24.95 -0.69
CA SER A 357 -17.37 24.39 -0.26
C SER A 357 -17.89 23.43 -1.32
N TYR A 358 -18.24 22.21 -0.92
CA TYR A 358 -18.86 21.20 -1.77
C TYR A 358 -20.27 20.91 -1.27
N ASN A 359 -21.28 21.18 -2.09
CA ASN A 359 -22.72 21.05 -1.76
C ASN A 359 -23.38 19.78 -2.35
N GLY A 360 -22.59 18.83 -2.86
CA GLY A 360 -23.07 17.64 -3.56
C GLY A 360 -23.05 17.77 -5.09
N GLU A 361 -22.93 18.96 -5.66
CA GLU A 361 -22.93 19.21 -7.11
C GLU A 361 -21.62 19.84 -7.61
N SER A 362 -21.16 20.88 -6.95
CA SER A 362 -20.03 21.68 -7.38
C SER A 362 -19.10 22.04 -6.23
N LEU A 363 -17.83 22.24 -6.58
CA LEU A 363 -16.80 22.73 -5.71
C LEU A 363 -16.68 24.24 -5.91
N VAL A 364 -17.01 25.02 -4.88
CA VAL A 364 -17.06 26.49 -4.94
C VAL A 364 -16.02 27.06 -3.98
N PRO A 365 -15.08 27.90 -4.44
CA PRO A 365 -14.14 28.57 -3.54
C PRO A 365 -14.84 29.68 -2.77
N THR A 366 -14.40 29.93 -1.55
CA THR A 366 -14.82 31.11 -0.75
C THR A 366 -14.21 32.35 -1.39
N SER A 367 -15.04 33.30 -1.78
CA SER A 367 -14.70 34.39 -2.72
C SER A 367 -13.65 35.41 -2.20
N SER A 368 -13.40 35.46 -0.89
CA SER A 368 -12.53 36.46 -0.26
C SER A 368 -11.30 35.88 0.45
N LEU A 369 -11.12 34.53 0.43
CA LEU A 369 -9.96 33.87 0.98
C LEU A 369 -9.06 33.38 -0.18
N ASN A 370 -7.91 34.00 -0.31
CA ASN A 370 -6.86 33.56 -1.23
C ASN A 370 -5.63 33.26 -0.38
N GLU A 371 -4.94 32.19 -0.54
CA GLU A 371 -3.82 31.69 0.24
C GLU A 371 -4.20 30.51 1.16
N GLN A 372 -3.25 30.09 1.93
CA GLN A 372 -3.28 28.87 2.71
C GLN A 372 -4.22 28.96 3.92
N VAL A 373 -5.06 27.96 4.06
CA VAL A 373 -5.96 27.74 5.21
C VAL A 373 -5.56 26.44 5.89
N TRP A 374 -5.19 26.51 7.15
CA TRP A 374 -4.63 25.41 7.91
C TRP A 374 -5.67 24.52 8.59
N CYS A 375 -6.71 25.11 9.11
CA CYS A 375 -7.73 24.40 9.89
C CYS A 375 -9.12 24.98 9.67
N LEU A 376 -10.12 24.16 9.94
CA LEU A 376 -11.54 24.50 9.99
C LEU A 376 -12.11 24.02 11.32
N ASP A 377 -12.93 24.84 11.96
CA ASP A 377 -13.68 24.36 13.12
C ASP A 377 -15.03 25.10 13.29
N LYS A 378 -15.86 24.61 14.20
CA LYS A 378 -17.12 25.22 14.56
C LYS A 378 -17.05 25.69 16.02
N ILE A 379 -16.74 26.96 16.20
CA ILE A 379 -16.46 27.58 17.49
C ILE A 379 -17.58 28.59 17.83
N GLY A 380 -18.18 28.49 19.00
CA GLY A 380 -19.29 29.36 19.40
C GLY A 380 -20.48 29.33 18.43
N GLY A 381 -20.67 28.22 17.70
CA GLY A 381 -21.72 28.06 16.69
C GLY A 381 -21.41 28.66 15.31
N GLN A 382 -20.26 29.29 15.14
CA GLN A 382 -19.78 29.84 13.87
C GLN A 382 -18.75 28.90 13.23
N ILE A 383 -18.74 28.77 11.88
CA ILE A 383 -17.68 28.12 11.16
C ILE A 383 -16.54 29.12 11.04
N VAL A 384 -15.37 28.71 11.53
CA VAL A 384 -14.13 29.50 11.48
C VAL A 384 -13.03 28.75 10.80
N CYS A 385 -12.06 29.47 10.22
CA CYS A 385 -10.88 28.91 9.62
C CYS A 385 -9.63 29.67 10.03
N GLY A 386 -8.54 28.93 10.25
CA GLY A 386 -7.22 29.49 10.43
C GLY A 386 -6.52 29.71 9.09
N HIS A 387 -6.21 30.95 8.78
CA HIS A 387 -5.64 31.43 7.53
C HIS A 387 -4.28 32.09 7.76
N ASN A 388 -3.44 32.20 6.72
CA ASN A 388 -2.13 32.88 6.79
C ASN A 388 -2.17 34.31 7.33
N GLN A 389 -3.29 34.97 7.21
CA GLN A 389 -3.47 36.38 7.65
C GLN A 389 -4.33 36.54 8.92
N GLY A 390 -4.67 35.44 9.60
CA GLY A 390 -5.49 35.45 10.81
C GLY A 390 -6.64 34.45 10.76
N THR A 391 -7.59 34.61 11.60
CA THR A 391 -8.81 33.81 11.73
C THR A 391 -9.99 34.47 11.06
N TYR A 392 -10.69 33.74 10.23
CA TYR A 392 -11.87 34.19 9.51
C TYR A 392 -13.08 33.33 9.86
N SER A 393 -14.27 33.96 9.94
CA SER A 393 -15.54 33.24 9.96
C SER A 393 -16.06 33.06 8.52
N ILE A 394 -16.73 31.94 8.27
CA ILE A 394 -17.29 31.61 6.95
C ILE A 394 -18.80 31.50 7.08
N LYS A 395 -19.54 32.28 6.30
CA LYS A 395 -20.98 32.23 6.25
C LYS A 395 -21.48 32.42 4.82
N ASN A 396 -22.22 31.43 4.29
CA ASN A 396 -22.79 31.46 2.93
C ASN A 396 -21.75 31.70 1.80
N GLY A 397 -20.55 31.13 1.93
CA GLY A 397 -19.48 31.28 0.95
C GLY A 397 -18.75 32.63 0.97
N GLN A 398 -19.02 33.48 1.95
CA GLN A 398 -18.30 34.71 2.23
C GLN A 398 -17.49 34.57 3.52
N SER A 399 -16.33 35.19 3.59
CA SER A 399 -15.51 35.25 4.79
C SER A 399 -15.54 36.64 5.41
N SER A 400 -15.43 36.69 6.73
CA SER A 400 -15.22 37.91 7.51
C SER A 400 -14.12 37.68 8.53
N LEU A 401 -13.25 38.66 8.69
CA LEU A 401 -12.14 38.60 9.64
C LEU A 401 -12.71 38.56 11.08
N VAL A 402 -12.27 37.60 11.86
CA VAL A 402 -12.54 37.43 13.29
C VAL A 402 -11.37 37.97 14.12
N SER A 403 -10.16 37.58 13.72
CA SER A 403 -8.92 37.99 14.37
C SER A 403 -7.76 38.09 13.38
N ASP A 404 -6.98 39.16 13.47
CA ASP A 404 -5.69 39.36 12.82
C ASP A 404 -4.51 39.21 13.81
N LYS A 405 -4.79 38.77 15.03
CA LYS A 405 -3.78 38.62 16.08
C LYS A 405 -2.83 37.46 15.76
N GLY A 406 -1.59 37.63 16.11
CA GLY A 406 -0.56 36.57 15.92
C GLY A 406 -0.13 36.27 14.47
N SER A 407 -0.58 37.04 13.48
CA SER A 407 -0.13 37.00 12.08
C SER A 407 -0.30 35.64 11.39
N GLY A 408 -1.50 35.08 11.43
CA GLY A 408 -1.83 33.78 10.82
C GLY A 408 -2.06 32.68 11.85
N THR A 409 -3.00 31.80 11.57
CA THR A 409 -3.53 30.83 12.53
C THR A 409 -3.37 29.41 12.02
N PHE A 410 -2.61 28.58 12.74
CA PHE A 410 -2.40 27.15 12.42
C PHE A 410 -3.52 26.26 12.95
N CYS A 411 -3.98 26.54 14.18
CA CYS A 411 -5.01 25.75 14.82
C CYS A 411 -5.91 26.63 15.69
N ILE A 412 -7.16 26.22 15.80
CA ILE A 412 -8.15 26.85 16.67
C ILE A 412 -8.78 25.76 17.52
N LYS A 413 -9.00 26.04 18.81
CA LYS A 413 -9.61 25.07 19.72
C LYS A 413 -10.66 25.78 20.61
N GLU A 414 -11.85 25.19 20.70
CA GLU A 414 -12.83 25.59 21.71
C GLU A 414 -12.50 24.87 23.03
N ASP A 415 -12.48 25.59 24.11
CA ASP A 415 -12.32 25.09 25.46
C ASP A 415 -13.40 25.64 26.38
N SER A 416 -13.80 24.87 27.39
CA SER A 416 -14.74 25.28 28.41
C SER A 416 -14.06 25.17 29.76
N PHE A 417 -13.81 26.29 30.39
CA PHE A 417 -13.11 26.35 31.67
C PHE A 417 -13.85 27.28 32.65
N GLU A 418 -14.07 26.83 33.87
CA GLU A 418 -14.82 27.53 34.94
C GLU A 418 -16.22 28.04 34.49
N GLY A 419 -16.84 27.34 33.54
CA GLY A 419 -18.16 27.68 33.00
C GLY A 419 -18.17 28.72 31.88
N GLU A 420 -17.02 29.27 31.54
CA GLU A 420 -16.84 30.19 30.41
C GLU A 420 -16.37 29.44 29.17
N LYS A 421 -16.73 29.92 27.98
CA LYS A 421 -16.26 29.38 26.69
C LYS A 421 -15.10 30.21 26.16
N TRP A 422 -14.09 29.54 25.69
CA TRP A 422 -12.87 30.12 25.18
C TRP A 422 -12.55 29.62 23.78
N ALA A 423 -12.02 30.49 22.93
CA ALA A 423 -11.30 30.09 21.74
C ALA A 423 -9.81 30.35 21.94
N ILE A 424 -9.00 29.34 21.61
CA ILE A 424 -7.55 29.41 21.74
C ILE A 424 -6.96 29.17 20.37
N GLU A 425 -6.13 30.09 19.90
CA GLU A 425 -5.47 30.02 18.60
C GLU A 425 -3.98 29.75 18.75
N GLY A 426 -3.47 28.79 17.99
CA GLY A 426 -2.05 28.64 17.72
C GLY A 426 -1.69 29.44 16.47
N THR A 427 -0.81 30.42 16.60
CA THR A 427 -0.51 31.36 15.52
C THR A 427 0.99 31.40 15.17
N TYR A 428 1.34 32.20 14.15
CA TYR A 428 2.72 32.35 13.68
C TYR A 428 3.62 33.14 14.64
N SER A 429 3.05 33.93 15.55
CA SER A 429 3.83 34.83 16.42
C SER A 429 3.72 34.50 17.91
N PHE A 430 2.50 34.27 18.38
CA PHE A 430 2.18 33.92 19.78
C PHE A 430 0.77 33.32 19.87
N PRO A 431 0.48 32.44 20.84
CA PRO A 431 -0.87 31.89 20.98
C PRO A 431 -1.83 33.01 21.38
N CYS A 432 -3.06 32.97 20.86
CA CYS A 432 -4.08 33.97 21.15
C CYS A 432 -5.22 33.36 21.95
N LEU A 433 -5.81 34.18 22.84
CA LEU A 433 -6.91 33.79 23.72
C LEU A 433 -8.10 34.71 23.52
N PHE A 434 -9.28 34.11 23.37
CA PHE A 434 -10.54 34.85 23.21
C PHE A 434 -11.60 34.27 24.15
N ARG A 435 -12.35 35.14 24.81
CA ARG A 435 -13.56 34.75 25.51
C ARG A 435 -14.73 34.78 24.51
N ILE A 436 -15.56 33.74 24.51
CA ILE A 436 -16.72 33.63 23.63
C ILE A 436 -17.97 33.97 24.43
N SER A 437 -18.68 35.07 24.06
CA SER A 437 -19.96 35.42 24.65
C SER A 437 -21.06 34.42 24.28
N ASP A 438 -22.18 34.44 24.97
CA ASP A 438 -23.36 33.61 24.64
C ASP A 438 -23.93 33.90 23.23
N THR A 439 -23.65 35.09 22.70
CA THR A 439 -24.00 35.46 21.31
C THR A 439 -22.99 35.03 20.27
N GLY A 440 -21.92 34.37 20.68
CA GLY A 440 -20.85 33.90 19.79
C GLY A 440 -19.81 34.96 19.38
N ILE A 441 -19.81 36.15 20.05
CA ILE A 441 -18.81 37.19 19.79
C ILE A 441 -17.52 36.85 20.52
N TRP A 442 -16.38 36.99 19.83
CA TRP A 442 -15.04 36.74 20.36
C TRP A 442 -14.46 38.04 20.94
N GLU A 443 -14.12 38.02 22.21
CA GLU A 443 -13.44 39.09 22.91
C GLU A 443 -11.96 38.72 23.13
N TYR A 444 -11.06 39.49 22.55
CA TYR A 444 -9.62 39.22 22.66
C TYR A 444 -9.12 39.46 24.09
N VAL A 445 -8.34 38.54 24.62
CA VAL A 445 -7.69 38.61 25.92
C VAL A 445 -6.17 38.58 25.73
N PRO A 446 -5.43 39.69 25.98
CA PRO A 446 -4.04 39.86 25.59
C PRO A 446 -3.02 39.09 26.47
N THR A 447 -3.47 38.17 27.30
CA THR A 447 -2.66 37.44 28.27
C THR A 447 -1.46 36.74 27.66
N LEU A 448 -1.59 36.24 26.46
CA LEU A 448 -0.58 35.41 25.82
C LEU A 448 0.36 36.17 24.85
N GLU A 449 0.20 37.49 24.69
CA GLU A 449 1.06 38.30 23.78
C GLU A 449 2.56 38.23 24.12
N SER A 450 2.89 38.05 25.40
CA SER A 450 4.28 37.98 25.87
C SER A 450 4.99 36.69 25.54
N VAL A 451 4.26 35.66 25.11
CA VAL A 451 4.86 34.31 24.85
C VAL A 451 5.81 34.30 23.65
N HIS A 452 5.66 35.16 22.66
CA HIS A 452 6.52 35.32 21.46
C HIS A 452 7.01 34.02 20.84
N GLN A 453 6.14 33.03 20.73
CA GLN A 453 6.47 31.70 20.16
C GLN A 453 5.42 31.28 19.15
N MET A 454 5.88 30.77 18.00
CA MET A 454 5.01 30.12 17.02
C MET A 454 4.46 28.82 17.61
N VAL A 455 3.16 28.64 17.54
CA VAL A 455 2.46 27.48 18.09
C VAL A 455 1.60 26.86 16.99
N ASN A 456 1.86 25.58 16.68
CA ASN A 456 1.14 24.88 15.63
C ASN A 456 0.06 23.92 16.15
N HIS A 457 0.07 23.57 17.44
CA HIS A 457 -0.97 22.77 18.08
C HIS A 457 -1.06 23.07 19.58
N ILE A 458 -2.28 23.05 20.13
CA ILE A 458 -2.56 23.39 21.54
C ILE A 458 -3.53 22.35 22.11
N GLU A 459 -3.28 21.94 23.35
CA GLU A 459 -4.21 21.18 24.20
C GLU A 459 -4.31 21.85 25.56
N CYS A 460 -5.52 21.79 26.15
CA CYS A 460 -5.74 22.24 27.51
C CYS A 460 -5.84 21.05 28.46
N ASP A 461 -5.23 21.15 29.63
CA ASP A 461 -5.42 20.14 30.68
C ASP A 461 -6.59 20.50 31.63
N GLU A 462 -6.82 19.65 32.62
CA GLU A 462 -7.88 19.81 33.60
C GLU A 462 -7.69 21.03 34.53
N ASN A 463 -6.47 21.54 34.66
CA ASN A 463 -6.13 22.72 35.46
C ASN A 463 -6.31 24.03 34.68
N GLY A 464 -6.58 23.94 33.38
CA GLY A 464 -6.65 25.06 32.44
C GLY A 464 -5.30 25.51 31.90
N ASP A 465 -4.21 24.77 32.16
CA ASP A 465 -2.90 25.02 31.56
C ASP A 465 -2.90 24.67 30.08
N LEU A 466 -2.16 25.47 29.30
CA LEU A 466 -2.02 25.25 27.87
C LEU A 466 -0.72 24.46 27.58
N TRP A 467 -0.86 23.37 26.81
CA TRP A 467 0.24 22.59 26.35
C TRP A 467 0.38 22.76 24.83
N CYS A 468 1.46 23.39 24.42
CA CYS A 468 1.71 23.81 23.06
C CYS A 468 2.86 23.03 22.44
N THR A 469 2.76 22.72 21.15
CA THR A 469 3.90 22.21 20.38
C THR A 469 4.60 23.36 19.67
N HIS A 470 5.93 23.37 19.73
CA HIS A 470 6.79 24.30 19.04
C HIS A 470 7.46 23.60 17.85
N PHE A 471 7.57 24.29 16.72
CA PHE A 471 8.07 23.72 15.46
C PHE A 471 9.51 23.16 15.56
N SER A 472 10.31 23.59 16.53
CA SER A 472 11.72 23.20 16.64
C SER A 472 12.25 22.92 18.06
N ARG A 473 11.43 23.09 19.10
CA ARG A 473 11.95 23.12 20.50
C ARG A 473 11.22 22.24 21.52
N GLY A 474 10.43 21.25 21.08
CA GLY A 474 9.72 20.39 22.01
C GLY A 474 8.35 20.91 22.41
N LEU A 475 8.04 20.98 23.71
CA LEU A 475 6.77 21.43 24.24
C LEU A 475 6.93 22.73 25.02
N LEU A 476 5.90 23.56 24.98
CA LEU A 476 5.74 24.72 25.83
C LEU A 476 4.50 24.52 26.70
N ARG A 477 4.65 24.57 28.00
CA ARG A 477 3.56 24.65 28.97
C ARG A 477 3.37 26.07 29.43
N ILE A 478 2.14 26.59 29.37
CA ILE A 478 1.77 27.90 29.85
C ILE A 478 0.75 27.72 30.97
N LYS A 479 1.13 28.09 32.19
CA LYS A 479 0.27 28.05 33.37
C LYS A 479 -0.48 29.38 33.47
N LEU A 480 -1.79 29.32 33.54
CA LEU A 480 -2.68 30.49 33.62
C LEU A 480 -3.33 30.58 35.00
N ASN A 481 -3.73 31.79 35.40
CA ASN A 481 -4.65 31.94 36.52
C ASN A 481 -6.06 31.47 36.11
N ARG A 482 -6.96 31.30 37.09
CA ARG A 482 -8.34 30.82 36.83
C ARG A 482 -9.15 31.72 35.87
N GLU A 483 -8.93 33.03 35.91
CA GLU A 483 -9.59 33.98 35.02
C GLU A 483 -8.91 34.10 33.65
N ARG A 484 -7.82 33.37 33.41
CA ARG A 484 -7.00 33.40 32.18
C ARG A 484 -6.50 34.81 31.82
N SER A 485 -6.37 35.70 32.83
CA SER A 485 -5.94 37.09 32.69
C SER A 485 -4.46 37.32 32.95
N GLU A 486 -3.72 36.29 33.50
CA GLU A 486 -2.33 36.38 33.86
C GLU A 486 -1.60 35.05 33.65
N ILE A 487 -0.37 35.08 33.09
CA ILE A 487 0.52 33.93 33.03
C ILE A 487 1.17 33.75 34.39
N LYS A 488 1.00 32.59 35.00
CA LYS A 488 1.63 32.20 36.28
C LYS A 488 3.00 31.51 36.07
N GLY A 489 3.26 30.99 34.90
CA GLY A 489 4.53 30.35 34.54
C GLY A 489 4.56 29.89 33.12
N GLU A 490 5.77 29.86 32.59
CA GLU A 490 6.11 29.24 31.29
C GLU A 490 7.20 28.21 31.49
N GLU A 491 7.02 27.02 30.92
CA GLU A 491 7.96 25.94 31.03
C GLU A 491 8.25 25.36 29.64
N TYR A 492 9.52 25.39 29.23
CA TYR A 492 10.00 24.76 27.98
C TYR A 492 10.54 23.38 28.24
N ILE A 493 9.98 22.39 27.60
CA ILE A 493 10.34 20.98 27.73
C ILE A 493 11.02 20.56 26.43
N SER A 494 12.34 20.63 26.41
CA SER A 494 13.17 20.21 25.27
C SER A 494 13.50 18.73 25.27
N THR A 495 13.29 18.03 26.40
CA THR A 495 13.58 16.60 26.55
C THR A 495 12.36 15.87 27.06
N LEU A 496 11.98 14.80 26.37
CA LEU A 496 10.88 13.93 26.75
C LEU A 496 11.36 12.45 26.77
N GLY A 497 11.60 11.93 27.96
CA GLY A 497 12.22 10.62 28.15
C GLY A 497 13.69 10.61 27.67
N ASP A 498 13.96 9.75 26.69
CA ASP A 498 15.29 9.56 26.07
C ASP A 498 15.51 10.38 24.79
N VAL A 499 14.58 11.29 24.46
CA VAL A 499 14.61 12.10 23.24
C VAL A 499 14.69 13.57 23.59
N SER A 500 15.67 14.28 23.01
CA SER A 500 15.88 15.72 23.17
C SER A 500 15.77 16.44 21.83
N ASP A 501 15.42 17.72 21.88
CA ASP A 501 15.39 18.66 20.74
C ASP A 501 14.71 18.11 19.48
N SER A 502 13.56 17.44 19.68
CA SER A 502 12.79 16.79 18.62
C SER A 502 11.37 17.36 18.55
N LEU A 503 10.70 17.06 17.47
CA LEU A 503 9.28 17.33 17.31
C LEU A 503 8.48 16.41 18.24
N PHE A 504 7.91 16.97 19.29
CA PHE A 504 6.97 16.28 20.17
C PHE A 504 5.56 16.58 19.75
N SER A 505 4.65 15.67 20.03
CA SER A 505 3.21 15.87 19.78
C SER A 505 2.48 15.93 21.11
N VAL A 506 1.44 16.74 21.15
CA VAL A 506 0.47 16.80 22.25
C VAL A 506 -0.91 16.45 21.71
N MET A 507 -1.68 15.69 22.47
CA MET A 507 -3.04 15.29 22.10
C MET A 507 -3.86 14.99 23.35
N ARG A 508 -5.19 14.91 23.19
CA ARG A 508 -6.08 14.56 24.31
C ARG A 508 -6.70 13.19 24.08
N ILE A 509 -6.50 12.26 25.01
CA ILE A 509 -7.05 10.90 24.96
C ILE A 509 -7.63 10.57 26.33
N ASN A 510 -8.87 10.13 26.36
CA ASN A 510 -9.60 9.79 27.59
C ASN A 510 -9.55 10.89 28.66
N GLY A 511 -9.76 12.14 28.24
CA GLY A 511 -9.72 13.32 29.11
C GLY A 511 -8.33 13.81 29.50
N ARG A 512 -7.27 13.03 29.30
CA ARG A 512 -5.89 13.36 29.70
C ARG A 512 -5.10 13.95 28.55
N VAL A 513 -4.16 14.85 28.87
CA VAL A 513 -3.15 15.31 27.92
C VAL A 513 -2.08 14.22 27.78
N VAL A 514 -1.83 13.82 26.55
CA VAL A 514 -0.85 12.77 26.18
C VAL A 514 0.19 13.38 25.27
N PHE A 515 1.43 13.05 25.53
CA PHE A 515 2.57 13.49 24.74
C PHE A 515 3.21 12.30 24.02
N SER A 516 3.74 12.55 22.83
CA SER A 516 4.53 11.55 22.08
C SER A 516 5.90 12.13 21.72
N ASN A 517 6.95 11.37 22.00
CA ASN A 517 8.31 11.69 21.54
C ASN A 517 8.70 10.88 20.26
N GLY A 518 7.73 10.29 19.60
CA GLY A 518 7.93 9.44 18.43
C GLY A 518 8.33 7.98 18.74
N LYS A 519 8.72 7.69 19.99
CA LYS A 519 9.07 6.33 20.45
C LYS A 519 8.12 5.82 21.53
N ARG A 520 7.69 6.71 22.45
CA ARG A 520 6.87 6.39 23.65
C ARG A 520 5.82 7.46 23.89
N PHE A 521 4.84 7.10 24.69
CA PHE A 521 3.78 7.99 25.16
C PHE A 521 3.98 8.36 26.62
N PHE A 522 3.65 9.61 26.92
CA PHE A 522 3.76 10.21 28.24
C PHE A 522 2.44 10.93 28.57
N THR A 523 2.19 11.19 29.84
CA THR A 523 1.05 11.99 30.30
C THR A 523 1.48 12.90 31.46
N HIS A 524 0.70 13.95 31.71
CA HIS A 524 0.91 14.82 32.85
C HIS A 524 0.31 14.19 34.11
N ASP A 525 1.09 14.07 35.16
CA ASP A 525 0.64 13.71 36.50
C ASP A 525 0.37 15.00 37.28
N SER A 526 -0.90 15.36 37.40
CA SER A 526 -1.34 16.62 38.06
C SER A 526 -1.07 16.66 39.56
N LEU A 527 -0.89 15.52 40.23
CA LEU A 527 -0.58 15.46 41.67
C LEU A 527 0.88 15.85 41.94
N ASN A 528 1.81 15.37 41.11
CA ASN A 528 3.24 15.61 41.25
C ASN A 528 3.73 16.73 40.33
N ASP A 529 2.87 17.30 39.50
CA ASP A 529 3.15 18.32 38.49
C ASP A 529 4.33 17.95 37.58
N THR A 530 4.37 16.68 37.10
CA THR A 530 5.45 16.13 36.30
C THR A 530 4.91 15.36 35.09
N ILE A 531 5.74 15.26 34.04
CA ILE A 531 5.44 14.39 32.90
C ILE A 531 6.03 12.99 33.18
N VAL A 532 5.16 11.98 33.12
CA VAL A 532 5.50 10.58 33.40
C VAL A 532 5.17 9.70 32.20
N PRO A 533 5.89 8.56 32.01
CA PRO A 533 5.52 7.60 30.98
C PRO A 533 4.08 7.10 31.15
N TYR A 534 3.28 7.12 30.07
CA TYR A 534 1.92 6.58 30.11
C TYR A 534 1.97 5.06 29.98
N ALA A 535 2.17 4.37 31.12
CA ALA A 535 2.44 2.93 31.16
C ALA A 535 1.38 2.09 30.44
N ALA A 536 0.08 2.37 30.68
CA ALA A 536 -1.02 1.63 30.07
C ALA A 536 -1.04 1.76 28.53
N MET A 537 -0.85 2.98 28.01
CA MET A 537 -0.82 3.22 26.56
C MET A 537 0.44 2.61 25.91
N ASN A 538 1.59 2.71 26.58
CA ASN A 538 2.82 2.10 26.10
C ASN A 538 2.73 0.56 26.07
N ALA A 539 2.14 -0.05 27.10
CA ALA A 539 1.96 -1.51 27.15
C ALA A 539 1.00 -2.03 26.06
N GLY A 540 -0.08 -1.29 25.75
CA GLY A 540 -1.08 -1.74 24.79
C GLY A 540 -0.75 -1.44 23.33
N LEU A 541 0.08 -0.41 23.06
CA LEU A 541 0.25 0.08 21.68
C LEU A 541 1.67 -0.10 21.13
N LEU A 542 2.72 -0.12 21.99
CA LEU A 542 4.09 -0.30 21.51
C LEU A 542 4.43 -1.78 21.26
N PRO A 543 5.31 -2.07 20.31
CA PRO A 543 6.06 -1.15 19.45
C PRO A 543 5.33 -0.73 18.15
N ARG A 544 4.06 -1.11 17.97
CA ARG A 544 3.33 -0.97 16.70
C ARG A 544 2.95 0.47 16.37
N VAL A 545 2.46 1.21 17.38
CA VAL A 545 1.98 2.59 17.21
C VAL A 545 3.08 3.57 17.60
N LYS A 546 3.59 4.33 16.64
CA LYS A 546 4.69 5.30 16.84
C LYS A 546 4.40 6.60 16.09
N ARG A 547 5.06 7.70 16.48
CA ARG A 547 5.04 9.00 15.79
C ARG A 547 3.64 9.54 15.58
N ILE A 548 2.79 9.47 16.60
CA ILE A 548 1.43 10.00 16.53
C ILE A 548 1.47 11.51 16.72
N HIS A 549 0.74 12.23 15.87
CA HIS A 549 0.63 13.69 15.96
C HIS A 549 -0.81 14.19 16.15
N GLN A 550 -1.82 13.33 15.97
CA GLN A 550 -3.22 13.68 16.22
C GLN A 550 -3.97 12.48 16.79
N ALA A 551 -4.85 12.74 17.76
CA ALA A 551 -5.86 11.79 18.23
C ALA A 551 -7.25 12.35 17.97
N VAL A 552 -8.13 11.56 17.39
CA VAL A 552 -9.50 11.92 17.05
C VAL A 552 -10.45 10.98 17.79
N HIS A 553 -11.21 11.52 18.74
CA HIS A 553 -12.22 10.78 19.47
C HIS A 553 -13.40 10.46 18.56
N MET A 554 -13.92 9.25 18.67
CA MET A 554 -15.11 8.77 18.00
C MET A 554 -16.23 8.49 19.03
N GLU A 555 -17.19 7.66 18.68
CA GLU A 555 -18.21 7.21 19.61
C GLU A 555 -17.62 6.22 20.65
N GLY A 556 -17.99 6.38 21.93
CA GLY A 556 -17.61 5.45 23.02
C GLY A 556 -16.13 5.51 23.36
N SER A 557 -15.48 4.35 23.37
CA SER A 557 -14.07 4.14 23.75
C SER A 557 -13.08 4.20 22.56
N LEU A 558 -13.54 4.48 21.35
CA LEU A 558 -12.75 4.41 20.13
C LEU A 558 -12.07 5.73 19.78
N TYR A 559 -10.83 5.63 19.32
CA TYR A 559 -10.03 6.76 18.81
C TYR A 559 -9.32 6.40 17.53
N TRP A 560 -9.24 7.36 16.60
CA TRP A 560 -8.25 7.32 15.54
C TRP A 560 -6.97 8.03 15.99
N LEU A 561 -5.82 7.40 15.78
CA LEU A 561 -4.51 8.00 15.95
C LEU A 561 -3.86 8.19 14.58
N VAL A 562 -3.49 9.41 14.25
CA VAL A 562 -2.87 9.76 12.97
C VAL A 562 -1.35 9.81 13.15
N SER A 563 -0.63 9.08 12.32
CA SER A 563 0.83 9.09 12.26
C SER A 563 1.34 9.63 10.91
N ASP A 564 2.64 9.63 10.71
CA ASP A 564 3.27 10.05 9.46
C ASP A 564 2.94 9.13 8.28
N ASN A 565 2.62 7.85 8.53
CA ASN A 565 2.47 6.84 7.49
C ASN A 565 1.23 5.93 7.64
N SER A 566 0.47 6.09 8.71
CA SER A 566 -0.66 5.20 9.01
C SER A 566 -1.72 5.88 9.86
N LEU A 567 -2.94 5.40 9.72
CA LEU A 567 -4.06 5.71 10.61
C LEU A 567 -4.34 4.47 11.47
N PHE A 568 -4.28 4.62 12.79
CA PHE A 568 -4.50 3.54 13.75
C PHE A 568 -5.84 3.71 14.45
N LEU A 569 -6.65 2.67 14.45
CA LEU A 569 -7.86 2.60 15.27
C LEU A 569 -7.52 1.91 16.58
N ILE A 570 -7.72 2.61 17.68
CA ILE A 570 -7.53 2.07 19.02
C ILE A 570 -8.82 2.11 19.82
N GLU A 571 -8.91 1.22 20.79
CA GLU A 571 -9.91 1.25 21.83
C GLU A 571 -9.25 1.54 23.17
N CYS A 572 -9.85 2.49 23.93
CA CYS A 572 -9.42 2.86 25.26
C CYS A 572 -10.54 2.54 26.25
N GLU A 573 -10.49 1.41 26.92
CA GLU A 573 -11.51 1.00 27.90
C GLU A 573 -10.85 0.76 29.27
N ASN A 574 -11.40 1.39 30.32
CA ASN A 574 -10.89 1.27 31.70
C ASN A 574 -9.37 1.52 31.81
N ASN A 575 -8.86 2.54 31.10
CA ASN A 575 -7.43 2.86 31.00
C ASN A 575 -6.56 1.74 30.40
N SER A 576 -7.16 0.78 29.70
CA SER A 576 -6.47 -0.22 28.88
C SER A 576 -6.56 0.17 27.40
N PHE A 577 -5.46 0.05 26.67
CA PHE A 577 -5.39 0.41 25.27
C PHE A 577 -5.18 -0.83 24.41
N SER A 578 -5.95 -0.96 23.34
CA SER A 578 -5.78 -2.02 22.36
C SER A 578 -5.83 -1.47 20.94
N LEU A 579 -4.93 -1.94 20.09
CA LEU A 579 -4.94 -1.64 18.66
C LEU A 579 -5.95 -2.55 17.97
N LYS A 580 -6.90 -1.94 17.25
CA LYS A 580 -7.98 -2.68 16.56
C LYS A 580 -7.72 -2.82 15.06
N ARG A 581 -7.28 -1.77 14.40
CA ARG A 581 -7.04 -1.71 12.93
C ARG A 581 -5.91 -0.75 12.62
N THR A 582 -5.19 -1.05 11.54
CA THR A 582 -4.17 -0.17 10.96
C THR A 582 -4.49 0.07 9.49
N ILE A 583 -4.48 1.32 9.04
CA ILE A 583 -4.62 1.70 7.62
C ILE A 583 -3.33 2.41 7.21
N PRO A 584 -2.41 1.74 6.51
CA PRO A 584 -1.19 2.37 6.00
C PRO A 584 -1.53 3.32 4.85
N PHE A 585 -0.88 4.48 4.77
CA PHE A 585 -1.18 5.46 3.71
C PHE A 585 -0.74 4.99 2.32
N THR A 586 0.14 4.00 2.24
CA THR A 586 0.50 3.28 1.00
C THR A 586 -0.70 2.59 0.34
N TYR A 587 -1.75 2.25 1.12
CA TYR A 587 -3.01 1.74 0.57
C TYR A 587 -3.69 2.74 -0.38
N PHE A 588 -3.45 4.02 -0.20
CA PHE A 588 -3.97 5.10 -1.04
C PHE A 588 -2.97 5.53 -2.12
N ASP A 589 -1.83 4.86 -2.25
CA ASP A 589 -0.73 5.27 -3.12
C ASP A 589 -0.30 6.73 -2.83
N VAL A 590 -0.13 7.04 -1.53
CA VAL A 590 0.26 8.36 -1.04
C VAL A 590 1.44 8.23 -0.09
N TYR A 591 2.45 9.05 -0.34
CA TYR A 591 3.47 9.40 0.64
C TYR A 591 3.15 10.80 1.18
N VAL A 592 2.92 10.92 2.48
CA VAL A 592 2.57 12.20 3.10
C VAL A 592 3.83 13.05 3.26
N GLU A 593 3.83 14.22 2.63
CA GLU A 593 4.99 15.13 2.64
C GLU A 593 5.03 16.01 3.88
N GLU A 594 3.87 16.49 4.33
CA GLU A 594 3.77 17.37 5.49
C GLU A 594 3.09 16.64 6.65
N ARG A 595 1.79 16.83 6.81
CA ARG A 595 1.02 16.28 7.93
C ARG A 595 -0.34 15.80 7.48
N ALA A 596 -0.63 14.53 7.70
CA ALA A 596 -2.00 14.02 7.57
C ALA A 596 -2.88 14.57 8.70
N SER A 597 -4.16 14.79 8.42
CA SER A 597 -5.16 15.12 9.43
C SER A 597 -6.39 14.25 9.27
N ALA A 598 -7.09 14.00 10.37
CA ALA A 598 -8.34 13.24 10.35
C ALA A 598 -9.42 13.98 11.15
N ARG A 599 -10.67 13.82 10.70
CA ARG A 599 -11.84 14.34 11.40
C ARG A 599 -12.97 13.32 11.40
N TYR A 600 -13.57 13.10 12.55
CA TYR A 600 -14.75 12.26 12.69
C TYR A 600 -16.00 13.13 12.68
N ASP A 601 -16.97 12.78 11.84
CA ASP A 601 -18.26 13.45 11.77
C ASP A 601 -19.31 12.68 12.60
N ASN A 602 -19.67 13.24 13.74
CA ASN A 602 -20.68 12.67 14.64
C ASN A 602 -22.06 12.50 14.00
N SER A 603 -22.39 13.28 12.97
CA SER A 603 -23.72 13.25 12.35
C SER A 603 -23.90 12.05 11.42
N THR A 604 -22.87 11.64 10.72
CA THR A 604 -22.87 10.51 9.76
C THR A 604 -22.18 9.26 10.33
N GLY A 605 -21.29 9.42 11.30
CA GLY A 605 -20.42 8.36 11.81
C GLY A 605 -19.26 8.03 10.86
N ASP A 606 -18.98 8.91 9.89
CA ASP A 606 -17.90 8.74 8.94
C ASP A 606 -16.62 9.46 9.42
N THR A 607 -15.48 8.90 9.07
CA THR A 607 -14.17 9.53 9.29
C THR A 607 -13.64 10.07 7.97
N TYR A 608 -13.14 11.27 7.97
CA TYR A 608 -12.48 11.90 6.83
C TYR A 608 -10.99 12.06 7.14
N LEU A 609 -10.14 11.65 6.18
CA LEU A 609 -8.69 11.67 6.29
C LEU A 609 -8.12 12.48 5.14
N CYS A 610 -7.38 13.55 5.47
CA CYS A 610 -6.69 14.42 4.52
C CYS A 610 -5.26 13.92 4.31
N LEU A 611 -4.92 13.58 3.07
CA LEU A 611 -3.62 13.05 2.66
C LEU A 611 -3.13 13.84 1.44
N ASN A 612 -2.27 14.83 1.63
CA ASN A 612 -1.83 15.73 0.57
C ASN A 612 -3.03 16.28 -0.24
N ASN A 613 -3.15 15.91 -1.51
CA ASN A 613 -4.26 16.31 -2.39
C ASN A 613 -5.43 15.32 -2.43
N LYS A 614 -5.42 14.28 -1.59
CA LYS A 614 -6.49 13.28 -1.50
C LYS A 614 -7.28 13.47 -0.21
N LEU A 615 -8.61 13.46 -0.32
CA LEU A 615 -9.52 13.33 0.80
C LEU A 615 -10.11 11.92 0.78
N VAL A 616 -9.93 11.19 1.85
CA VAL A 616 -10.45 9.83 2.02
C VAL A 616 -11.62 9.87 3.00
N ARG A 617 -12.71 9.21 2.66
CA ARG A 617 -13.83 8.96 3.57
C ARG A 617 -13.85 7.50 3.96
N ILE A 618 -13.89 7.24 5.25
CA ILE A 618 -14.05 5.92 5.87
C ILE A 618 -15.44 5.87 6.48
N LYS A 619 -16.33 5.07 5.94
CA LYS A 619 -17.61 4.72 6.55
C LYS A 619 -17.35 3.82 7.75
N THR A 620 -17.16 4.42 8.90
CA THR A 620 -16.58 3.77 10.07
C THR A 620 -17.37 2.55 10.51
N LYS A 621 -18.71 2.62 10.52
CA LYS A 621 -19.57 1.48 10.89
C LYS A 621 -19.42 0.32 9.92
N GLN A 622 -19.39 0.60 8.61
CA GLN A 622 -19.16 -0.43 7.57
C GLN A 622 -17.75 -1.03 7.69
N PHE A 623 -16.74 -0.19 7.86
CA PHE A 623 -15.34 -0.61 8.01
C PHE A 623 -15.14 -1.50 9.24
N LEU A 624 -15.78 -1.18 10.38
CA LEU A 624 -15.71 -1.96 11.61
C LEU A 624 -16.52 -3.28 11.54
N SER A 625 -17.68 -3.26 10.84
CA SER A 625 -18.53 -4.44 10.71
C SER A 625 -17.98 -5.46 9.71
N LYS A 626 -17.01 -5.08 8.88
CA LYS A 626 -16.39 -5.99 7.92
C LYS A 626 -15.70 -7.12 8.68
N THR A 627 -16.20 -8.33 8.48
CA THR A 627 -15.57 -9.55 9.02
C THR A 627 -14.20 -9.72 8.39
N ARG A 628 -13.18 -10.01 9.17
CA ARG A 628 -11.88 -10.41 8.65
C ARG A 628 -11.99 -11.72 7.89
N HIS A 629 -11.24 -11.85 6.81
CA HIS A 629 -11.31 -13.03 5.92
C HIS A 629 -10.69 -14.27 6.55
N LYS A 630 -11.39 -14.86 7.56
CA LYS A 630 -11.01 -16.13 8.19
C LYS A 630 -11.33 -17.37 7.35
N ASP A 631 -12.17 -17.19 6.33
CA ASP A 631 -12.62 -18.19 5.38
C ASP A 631 -11.68 -18.38 4.18
N LYS A 632 -10.66 -17.54 4.05
CA LYS A 632 -9.65 -17.66 3.00
C LYS A 632 -8.43 -18.41 3.50
N ASP A 633 -7.96 -19.35 2.71
CA ASP A 633 -6.83 -20.20 3.06
C ASP A 633 -5.50 -19.67 2.53
N LEU A 634 -4.49 -19.73 3.40
CA LEU A 634 -3.11 -19.67 2.96
C LEU A 634 -2.80 -20.89 2.10
N MET A 635 -2.23 -20.68 0.93
CA MET A 635 -1.89 -21.77 0.01
C MET A 635 -0.40 -21.80 -0.33
N MET A 636 0.12 -23.00 -0.54
CA MET A 636 1.47 -23.19 -1.05
C MET A 636 1.43 -23.07 -2.58
N VAL A 637 2.01 -22.00 -3.13
CA VAL A 637 2.07 -21.76 -4.58
C VAL A 637 3.17 -22.59 -5.21
N SER A 638 4.39 -22.51 -4.64
CA SER A 638 5.50 -23.34 -5.11
C SER A 638 6.58 -23.50 -4.04
N ILE A 639 7.26 -24.62 -4.08
CA ILE A 639 8.44 -24.89 -3.27
C ILE A 639 9.59 -25.18 -4.22
N LYS A 640 10.60 -24.33 -4.23
CA LYS A 640 11.82 -24.50 -5.03
C LYS A 640 12.93 -24.99 -4.13
N ALA A 641 13.51 -26.12 -4.48
CA ALA A 641 14.70 -26.65 -3.84
C ALA A 641 15.89 -26.47 -4.81
N SER A 642 16.90 -25.72 -4.41
CA SER A 642 18.07 -25.44 -5.23
C SER A 642 19.35 -25.98 -4.62
N SER A 643 20.27 -26.37 -5.48
CA SER A 643 21.63 -26.75 -5.11
C SER A 643 22.56 -25.53 -5.16
N PRO A 644 23.72 -25.56 -4.50
CA PRO A 644 24.73 -24.48 -4.61
C PRO A 644 25.22 -24.25 -6.05
N ASP A 645 25.10 -25.26 -6.93
CA ASP A 645 25.51 -25.21 -8.34
C ASP A 645 24.40 -24.59 -9.24
N GLY A 646 23.26 -24.20 -8.67
CA GLY A 646 22.16 -23.55 -9.40
C GLY A 646 21.13 -24.51 -10.01
N ASP A 647 21.23 -25.82 -9.78
CA ASP A 647 20.20 -26.79 -10.19
C ASP A 647 18.93 -26.59 -9.32
N ILE A 648 17.76 -26.48 -9.95
CA ILE A 648 16.49 -26.19 -9.31
C ILE A 648 15.53 -27.36 -9.50
N LYS A 649 14.92 -27.83 -8.41
CA LYS A 649 13.83 -28.79 -8.39
C LYS A 649 12.61 -28.25 -7.70
N TYR A 650 11.45 -28.45 -8.30
CA TYR A 650 10.17 -28.14 -7.64
C TYR A 650 9.75 -29.33 -6.76
N VAL A 651 9.40 -29.03 -5.52
CA VAL A 651 8.97 -30.01 -4.52
C VAL A 651 7.44 -30.06 -4.50
N SER A 652 6.85 -31.17 -4.09
CA SER A 652 5.40 -31.31 -3.90
C SER A 652 4.91 -30.35 -2.79
N ASP A 653 3.76 -29.78 -2.99
CA ASP A 653 3.00 -29.00 -2.00
C ASP A 653 2.29 -29.89 -0.95
N GLU A 654 2.24 -31.22 -1.18
CA GLU A 654 1.77 -32.16 -0.17
C GLU A 654 2.79 -32.33 0.96
N SER A 655 2.28 -32.30 2.19
CA SER A 655 3.10 -32.48 3.39
C SER A 655 3.79 -33.84 3.42
N GLY A 656 5.03 -33.87 3.91
CA GLY A 656 5.84 -35.10 4.01
C GLY A 656 6.85 -35.30 2.90
N ALA A 657 7.14 -34.26 2.10
CA ALA A 657 8.11 -34.33 1.01
C ALA A 657 9.52 -34.70 1.49
N ASN A 658 10.20 -35.54 0.72
CA ASN A 658 11.59 -35.93 0.93
C ASN A 658 12.51 -35.24 -0.08
N ILE A 659 13.37 -34.36 0.43
CA ILE A 659 14.27 -33.51 -0.36
C ILE A 659 15.70 -34.04 -0.27
N ASP A 660 16.38 -34.10 -1.40
CA ASP A 660 17.77 -34.53 -1.46
C ASP A 660 18.69 -33.49 -0.81
N SER A 661 19.66 -33.93 -0.04
CA SER A 661 20.64 -33.05 0.64
C SER A 661 21.46 -32.14 -0.30
N LYS A 662 21.52 -32.42 -1.59
CA LYS A 662 22.13 -31.52 -2.59
C LYS A 662 21.30 -30.28 -2.85
N HIS A 663 19.96 -30.33 -2.68
CA HIS A 663 19.03 -29.27 -2.94
C HIS A 663 18.51 -28.69 -1.61
N ASN A 664 19.41 -28.27 -0.75
CA ASN A 664 19.11 -27.86 0.63
C ASN A 664 18.88 -26.35 0.79
N ASN A 665 18.82 -25.59 -0.28
CA ASN A 665 18.32 -24.23 -0.29
C ASN A 665 16.85 -24.26 -0.73
N LEU A 666 15.94 -23.88 0.18
CA LEU A 666 14.51 -23.93 -0.07
C LEU A 666 13.93 -22.54 -0.14
N THR A 667 13.17 -22.27 -1.20
CA THR A 667 12.36 -21.08 -1.34
C THR A 667 10.89 -21.49 -1.35
N PHE A 668 10.14 -21.02 -0.36
CA PHE A 668 8.70 -21.19 -0.26
C PHE A 668 8.02 -19.95 -0.81
N LEU A 669 7.14 -20.13 -1.79
CA LEU A 669 6.27 -19.10 -2.31
C LEU A 669 4.84 -19.48 -1.91
N LEU A 670 4.17 -18.57 -1.19
CA LEU A 670 2.81 -18.75 -0.73
C LEU A 670 1.89 -17.73 -1.39
N GLY A 671 0.59 -18.05 -1.42
CA GLY A 671 -0.47 -17.15 -1.85
C GLY A 671 -1.49 -16.98 -0.72
N TYR A 672 -2.12 -15.83 -0.69
CA TYR A 672 -3.25 -15.54 0.19
C TYR A 672 -4.27 -14.70 -0.61
N PRO A 673 -5.34 -15.31 -1.14
CA PRO A 673 -6.22 -14.68 -2.12
C PRO A 673 -7.21 -13.70 -1.46
N VAL A 674 -6.67 -12.74 -0.74
CA VAL A 674 -7.36 -11.59 -0.15
C VAL A 674 -6.81 -10.33 -0.79
N TYR A 675 -7.66 -9.55 -1.47
CA TYR A 675 -7.24 -8.47 -2.35
C TYR A 675 -7.41 -7.08 -1.74
N ASN A 676 -8.23 -6.95 -0.69
CA ASN A 676 -8.55 -5.70 0.00
C ASN A 676 -8.27 -5.75 1.50
N GLU A 677 -7.41 -6.64 1.94
CA GLU A 677 -6.92 -6.65 3.32
C GLU A 677 -5.86 -5.55 3.49
N ILE A 678 -6.08 -4.67 4.46
CA ILE A 678 -5.27 -3.47 4.63
C ILE A 678 -4.18 -3.70 5.68
N ASP A 679 -4.44 -4.56 6.66
CA ASP A 679 -3.63 -4.75 7.87
C ASP A 679 -3.14 -6.20 8.09
N THR A 680 -3.22 -7.06 7.08
CA THR A 680 -2.72 -8.43 7.18
C THR A 680 -1.20 -8.48 7.10
N ARG A 681 -0.61 -9.22 8.03
CA ARG A 681 0.82 -9.49 8.11
C ARG A 681 1.05 -11.00 8.13
N PHE A 682 2.26 -11.40 7.82
CA PHE A 682 2.63 -12.79 7.78
C PHE A 682 3.82 -13.06 8.70
N ARG A 683 3.80 -14.21 9.36
CA ARG A 683 4.94 -14.69 10.13
C ARG A 683 5.22 -16.15 9.83
N PHE A 684 6.50 -16.45 9.81
CA PHE A 684 7.04 -17.75 9.45
C PHE A 684 7.80 -18.33 10.64
N GLN A 685 7.65 -19.63 10.85
CA GLN A 685 8.43 -20.40 11.82
C GLN A 685 8.88 -21.71 11.14
N LEU A 686 10.16 -22.02 11.19
CA LEU A 686 10.69 -23.29 10.71
C LEU A 686 11.20 -24.11 11.89
N ASN A 687 10.30 -24.93 12.46
CA ASN A 687 10.67 -25.87 13.51
C ASN A 687 11.69 -26.89 12.99
N GLY A 688 12.72 -27.17 13.78
CA GLY A 688 13.89 -27.92 13.37
C GLY A 688 15.09 -27.04 12.99
N LEU A 689 14.85 -25.74 12.68
CA LEU A 689 15.91 -24.72 12.51
C LEU A 689 15.86 -23.70 13.67
N SER A 690 14.68 -23.12 13.92
CA SER A 690 14.45 -22.13 14.99
C SER A 690 12.99 -22.18 15.43
N ASP A 691 12.74 -21.98 16.73
CA ASP A 691 11.40 -21.83 17.29
C ASP A 691 10.95 -20.36 17.32
N GLN A 692 11.76 -19.43 16.80
CA GLN A 692 11.40 -18.01 16.72
C GLN A 692 10.60 -17.72 15.46
N TRP A 693 9.62 -16.81 15.59
CA TRP A 693 8.86 -16.28 14.48
C TRP A 693 9.63 -15.20 13.74
N THR A 694 9.62 -15.28 12.42
CA THR A 694 10.13 -14.22 11.54
C THR A 694 8.94 -13.53 10.89
N GLU A 695 8.79 -12.22 11.10
CA GLU A 695 7.71 -11.43 10.52
C GLU A 695 8.13 -10.84 9.16
N THR A 696 7.16 -10.73 8.26
CA THR A 696 7.28 -10.04 6.98
C THR A 696 6.00 -9.27 6.67
N ASP A 697 6.14 -8.06 6.16
CA ASP A 697 5.00 -7.17 5.91
C ASP A 697 4.45 -7.29 4.48
N GLN A 698 5.24 -7.77 3.50
CA GLN A 698 4.85 -7.63 2.09
C GLN A 698 5.07 -8.86 1.20
N TYR A 699 5.96 -9.78 1.56
CA TYR A 699 6.30 -10.88 0.67
C TYR A 699 5.94 -12.23 1.29
N LEU A 700 5.06 -12.97 0.63
CA LEU A 700 4.77 -14.36 0.95
C LEU A 700 5.83 -15.31 0.36
N GLN A 701 7.07 -14.86 0.31
CA GLN A 701 8.22 -15.65 -0.09
C GLN A 701 9.22 -15.71 1.05
N GLN A 702 9.61 -16.94 1.44
CA GLN A 702 10.60 -17.17 2.47
C GLN A 702 11.69 -18.11 1.97
N GLU A 703 12.94 -17.71 2.19
CA GLU A 703 14.10 -18.48 1.80
C GLU A 703 14.85 -19.03 3.02
N TYR A 704 15.21 -20.32 2.94
CA TYR A 704 16.06 -20.98 3.92
C TYR A 704 17.24 -21.61 3.20
N ALA A 705 18.43 -21.09 3.43
CA ALA A 705 19.64 -21.57 2.79
C ALA A 705 20.37 -22.61 3.65
N ARG A 706 20.97 -23.61 3.00
CA ARG A 706 21.86 -24.60 3.59
C ARG A 706 21.27 -25.36 4.77
N LEU A 707 20.01 -25.77 4.65
CA LEU A 707 19.36 -26.58 5.68
C LEU A 707 20.11 -27.91 5.89
N GLN A 708 20.30 -28.26 7.15
CA GLN A 708 20.95 -29.51 7.52
C GLN A 708 20.02 -30.72 7.29
N PRO A 709 20.53 -31.95 7.10
CA PRO A 709 19.69 -33.14 7.07
C PRO A 709 18.86 -33.27 8.36
N GLY A 710 17.53 -33.41 8.20
CA GLY A 710 16.63 -33.44 9.35
C GLY A 710 15.15 -33.33 8.94
N LYS A 711 14.28 -33.41 9.94
CA LYS A 711 12.83 -33.17 9.76
C LYS A 711 12.52 -31.73 10.13
N TYR A 712 11.73 -31.09 9.28
CA TYR A 712 11.35 -29.70 9.42
C TYR A 712 9.83 -29.55 9.32
N ARG A 713 9.29 -28.59 10.03
CA ARG A 713 7.90 -28.14 9.90
C ARG A 713 7.89 -26.63 9.72
N LEU A 714 7.52 -26.19 8.52
CA LEU A 714 7.22 -24.78 8.24
C LEU A 714 5.80 -24.51 8.72
N THR A 715 5.65 -23.52 9.60
CA THR A 715 4.35 -22.97 10.01
C THR A 715 4.31 -21.53 9.54
N VAL A 716 3.24 -21.16 8.84
CA VAL A 716 2.99 -19.79 8.36
C VAL A 716 1.66 -19.34 8.92
N GLU A 717 1.61 -18.14 9.44
CA GLU A 717 0.38 -17.52 9.91
C GLU A 717 0.15 -16.20 9.19
N ALA A 718 -1.06 -16.04 8.64
CA ALA A 718 -1.63 -14.75 8.32
C ALA A 718 -2.32 -14.22 9.59
N TYR A 719 -1.96 -13.03 10.03
CA TYR A 719 -2.52 -12.44 11.24
C TYR A 719 -2.75 -10.93 11.03
N SER A 720 -3.71 -10.40 11.74
CA SER A 720 -3.96 -8.97 11.81
C SER A 720 -4.02 -8.56 13.27
N GLU A 721 -3.15 -7.65 13.66
CA GLU A 721 -2.90 -7.24 15.02
C GLU A 721 -2.48 -8.44 15.91
N GLU A 722 -3.36 -8.93 16.79
CA GLU A 722 -3.12 -10.10 17.62
C GLU A 722 -3.93 -11.34 17.16
N GLU A 723 -4.82 -11.16 16.18
CA GLU A 723 -5.72 -12.20 15.73
C GLU A 723 -5.11 -13.00 14.59
N VAL A 724 -4.99 -14.32 14.75
CA VAL A 724 -4.59 -15.22 13.67
C VAL A 724 -5.79 -15.45 12.76
N LEU A 725 -5.64 -15.05 11.48
CA LEU A 725 -6.66 -15.18 10.45
C LEU A 725 -6.66 -16.57 9.84
N ASN A 726 -5.47 -17.06 9.46
CA ASN A 726 -5.30 -18.39 8.90
C ASN A 726 -3.90 -18.93 9.21
N ARG A 727 -3.75 -20.27 9.19
CA ARG A 727 -2.48 -20.96 9.46
C ARG A 727 -2.26 -22.08 8.46
N LEU A 728 -1.08 -22.09 7.85
CA LEU A 728 -0.59 -23.17 7.00
C LEU A 728 0.53 -23.92 7.71
N SER A 729 0.54 -25.24 7.64
CA SER A 729 1.64 -26.08 8.16
C SER A 729 2.08 -27.06 7.09
N TYR A 730 3.40 -27.10 6.82
CA TYR A 730 4.00 -27.97 5.83
C TYR A 730 5.20 -28.70 6.41
N GLU A 731 5.18 -30.03 6.36
CA GLU A 731 6.28 -30.87 6.84
C GLU A 731 7.13 -31.39 5.70
N PHE A 732 8.45 -31.40 5.88
CA PHE A 732 9.39 -31.97 4.92
C PHE A 732 10.62 -32.55 5.63
N THR A 733 11.33 -33.38 4.91
CA THR A 733 12.56 -34.02 5.42
C THR A 733 13.70 -33.82 4.41
N ILE A 734 14.81 -33.26 4.88
CA ILE A 734 16.05 -33.23 4.10
C ILE A 734 16.81 -34.53 4.41
N ARG A 735 17.01 -35.33 3.36
CA ARG A 735 17.70 -36.61 3.46
C ARG A 735 19.17 -36.41 3.82
N GLN A 736 19.72 -37.33 4.60
CA GLN A 736 21.16 -37.38 4.82
C GLN A 736 21.89 -37.77 3.54
N PRO A 737 23.04 -37.14 3.22
CA PRO A 737 23.93 -37.62 2.18
C PRO A 737 24.31 -39.07 2.42
N TRP A 738 24.36 -39.86 1.35
CA TRP A 738 24.67 -41.30 1.44
C TRP A 738 25.96 -41.57 2.23
N PHE A 739 26.95 -40.70 2.11
CA PHE A 739 28.25 -40.84 2.80
C PHE A 739 28.22 -40.53 4.31
N LEU A 740 27.11 -39.89 4.84
CA LEU A 740 26.89 -39.62 6.27
C LEU A 740 25.91 -40.61 6.91
N THR A 741 25.36 -41.55 6.16
CA THR A 741 24.45 -42.58 6.68
C THR A 741 25.12 -43.52 7.67
N TRP A 742 24.34 -44.12 8.58
CA TRP A 742 24.90 -45.01 9.63
C TRP A 742 25.74 -46.14 9.10
N TRP A 743 25.35 -46.74 7.97
CA TRP A 743 26.10 -47.85 7.35
C TRP A 743 27.43 -47.35 6.72
N MET A 744 27.49 -46.16 6.16
CA MET A 744 28.75 -45.53 5.71
C MET A 744 29.65 -45.17 6.87
N LYS A 745 29.09 -44.66 7.98
CA LYS A 745 29.86 -44.45 9.21
C LYS A 745 30.46 -45.75 9.75
N SER A 746 29.71 -46.86 9.61
CA SER A 746 30.21 -48.21 9.93
C SER A 746 31.35 -48.62 9.02
N ILE A 747 31.25 -48.32 7.70
CA ILE A 747 32.34 -48.56 6.76
C ILE A 747 33.56 -47.67 7.11
N TYR A 748 33.38 -46.40 7.40
CA TYR A 748 34.47 -45.54 7.82
C TYR A 748 35.12 -46.00 9.11
N PHE A 749 34.36 -46.48 10.09
CA PHE A 749 34.88 -47.09 11.29
C PHE A 749 35.66 -48.35 10.96
N LEU A 750 35.15 -49.21 10.09
CA LEU A 750 35.86 -50.42 9.66
C LEU A 750 37.20 -50.10 8.92
N VAL A 751 37.12 -49.07 8.01
CA VAL A 751 38.36 -48.59 7.33
C VAL A 751 39.36 -48.02 8.36
N LEU A 752 38.86 -47.25 9.34
CA LEU A 752 39.69 -46.71 10.43
C LEU A 752 40.33 -47.87 11.24
N CYS A 753 39.54 -48.90 11.57
CA CYS A 753 40.09 -50.10 12.26
C CYS A 753 41.15 -50.82 11.43
N VAL A 754 40.93 -50.97 10.10
CA VAL A 754 41.93 -51.55 9.19
C VAL A 754 43.17 -50.68 9.13
N VAL A 755 43.01 -49.34 9.04
CA VAL A 755 44.16 -48.42 9.02
C VAL A 755 44.91 -48.49 10.34
N MET A 756 44.19 -48.47 11.49
CA MET A 756 44.84 -48.68 12.79
C MET A 756 45.55 -50.01 12.93
N TYR A 757 44.93 -51.10 12.38
CA TYR A 757 45.58 -52.42 12.36
C TYR A 757 46.85 -52.41 11.49
N LEU A 758 46.79 -51.80 10.30
CA LEU A 758 47.97 -51.60 9.44
C LEU A 758 49.04 -50.73 10.07
N VAL A 759 48.65 -49.64 10.76
CA VAL A 759 49.58 -48.82 11.53
C VAL A 759 50.17 -49.62 12.70
N TYR A 760 49.32 -50.41 13.39
CA TYR A 760 49.82 -51.31 14.44
C TYR A 760 50.81 -52.35 13.90
N LEU A 761 50.54 -52.96 12.75
CA LEU A 761 51.48 -53.90 12.06
C LEU A 761 52.76 -53.14 11.67
N PHE A 762 52.64 -51.96 11.09
CA PHE A 762 53.78 -51.15 10.65
C PHE A 762 54.60 -50.67 11.87
N THR A 763 53.92 -50.22 12.96
CA THR A 763 54.63 -49.85 14.20
C THR A 763 55.30 -51.04 14.86
N ASN A 764 54.66 -52.23 14.88
CA ASN A 764 55.29 -53.46 15.37
C ASN A 764 56.49 -53.86 14.53
N ILE A 765 56.42 -53.67 13.24
CA ILE A 765 57.56 -53.93 12.31
C ILE A 765 58.61 -52.85 12.50
N SER A 766 58.24 -51.59 12.66
CA SER A 766 59.14 -50.45 12.88
C SER A 766 59.81 -50.48 14.27
N VAL A 767 59.02 -50.84 15.31
CA VAL A 767 59.53 -50.96 16.67
C VAL A 767 60.54 -52.04 16.83
N LYS A 768 60.37 -53.21 16.04
CA LYS A 768 61.44 -54.24 15.97
C LYS A 768 62.70 -53.75 15.28
N LYS A 769 62.61 -52.81 14.35
CA LYS A 769 63.76 -52.16 13.69
C LYS A 769 64.35 -50.98 14.48
N GLU A 770 63.58 -50.30 15.29
CA GLU A 770 63.98 -49.07 16.04
C GLU A 770 64.52 -49.34 17.43
N GLN A 771 64.34 -50.53 18.01
CA GLN A 771 64.96 -50.91 19.27
C GLN A 771 66.52 -51.10 19.14
N GLU A 772 67.01 -51.22 17.89
CA GLU A 772 68.47 -51.25 17.64
C GLU A 772 69.15 -49.85 17.44
N LEU A 773 68.32 -48.78 17.21
CA LEU A 773 68.88 -47.49 16.79
C LEU A 773 68.67 -46.32 17.83
N LYS A 774 67.98 -46.53 18.94
CA LYS A 774 67.50 -45.44 19.79
C LYS A 774 68.31 -45.22 21.06
N PHE A 775 69.45 -45.84 21.22
CA PHE A 775 70.25 -45.59 22.39
C PHE A 775 71.24 -44.38 22.28
N THR A 776 71.22 -43.63 21.18
CA THR A 776 72.29 -42.61 20.98
C THR A 776 71.83 -41.20 20.56
N LYS A 777 70.53 -40.84 20.53
CA LYS A 777 70.15 -39.50 20.03
C LYS A 777 69.12 -38.72 20.85
N GLN A 778 68.87 -39.01 22.10
CA GLN A 778 67.70 -38.40 22.80
C GLN A 778 67.97 -37.31 23.79
N GLU A 779 69.17 -36.69 23.83
CA GLU A 779 69.47 -35.63 24.86
C GLU A 779 69.60 -34.19 24.36
N MET A 780 69.46 -33.88 23.04
CA MET A 780 69.81 -32.53 22.60
C MET A 780 68.69 -31.70 21.88
N GLU A 781 67.48 -32.15 21.74
CA GLU A 781 66.48 -31.41 20.93
C GLU A 781 65.24 -30.85 21.63
N ASN A 782 65.10 -31.09 22.92
CA ASN A 782 63.88 -30.71 23.63
C ASN A 782 63.84 -29.25 24.24
N LEU A 783 64.78 -28.46 24.04
CA LEU A 783 64.85 -27.10 24.65
C LEU A 783 64.56 -25.94 23.68
N LYS A 784 64.41 -26.15 22.41
CA LYS A 784 64.26 -25.06 21.44
C LYS A 784 62.86 -24.85 20.88
N LYS A 785 61.84 -25.67 21.15
CA LYS A 785 60.55 -25.59 20.50
C LYS A 785 59.41 -24.93 21.29
N ILE A 786 59.60 -24.60 22.53
CA ILE A 786 58.51 -24.06 23.37
C ILE A 786 58.40 -22.53 23.25
N GLU A 787 59.46 -21.85 22.92
CA GLU A 787 59.50 -20.37 22.95
C GLU A 787 58.93 -19.70 21.66
N GLN A 788 58.76 -20.47 20.58
CA GLN A 788 58.34 -19.90 19.29
C GLN A 788 56.84 -19.96 19.04
N GLN A 789 56.09 -20.78 19.76
CA GLN A 789 54.64 -20.95 19.52
C GLN A 789 53.74 -19.97 20.24
N GLU A 790 54.19 -19.29 21.27
CA GLU A 790 53.33 -18.32 21.99
C GLU A 790 53.21 -16.94 21.31
N LYS A 791 54.16 -16.58 20.44
CA LYS A 791 54.16 -15.29 19.75
C LYS A 791 53.21 -15.20 18.58
N GLU A 792 53.03 -16.29 17.84
CA GLU A 792 52.17 -16.27 16.64
C GLU A 792 50.65 -16.25 16.90
N ILE A 793 50.21 -16.73 18.06
CA ILE A 793 48.76 -16.80 18.39
C ILE A 793 48.19 -15.45 18.78
N THR A 794 49.04 -14.56 19.32
CA THR A 794 48.57 -13.24 19.81
C THR A 794 48.39 -12.23 18.65
N GLU A 795 49.24 -12.33 17.62
CA GLU A 795 49.12 -11.42 16.46
C GLU A 795 47.95 -11.75 15.53
N MET A 796 47.55 -13.03 15.43
CA MET A 796 46.41 -13.42 14.58
C MET A 796 45.04 -13.04 15.17
N ARG A 797 44.90 -12.82 16.47
CA ARG A 797 43.65 -12.40 17.10
C ARG A 797 43.36 -10.91 16.96
N GLN A 798 44.40 -10.07 16.94
CA GLN A 798 44.22 -8.63 16.75
C GLN A 798 43.86 -8.26 15.33
N THR A 799 44.46 -8.91 14.33
CA THR A 799 44.21 -8.64 12.91
C THR A 799 42.78 -8.98 12.49
N ARG A 800 42.18 -10.04 13.05
CA ARG A 800 40.81 -10.46 12.71
C ARG A 800 39.73 -9.52 13.25
N LEU A 801 39.97 -8.86 14.39
CA LEU A 801 39.03 -7.92 15.00
C LEU A 801 39.02 -6.58 14.25
N GLU A 802 40.18 -6.16 13.73
CA GLU A 802 40.30 -4.94 12.92
C GLU A 802 39.68 -5.10 11.50
N GLU A 803 39.79 -6.28 10.90
CA GLU A 803 39.21 -6.55 9.59
C GLU A 803 37.66 -6.59 9.63
N ASP A 804 37.05 -7.14 10.68
CA ASP A 804 35.58 -7.19 10.85
C ASP A 804 34.97 -5.80 11.10
N LEU A 805 35.64 -4.95 11.87
CA LEU A 805 35.24 -3.55 12.08
C LEU A 805 35.38 -2.72 10.79
N ARG A 806 36.45 -2.97 10.03
CA ARG A 806 36.74 -2.29 8.78
C ARG A 806 35.74 -2.69 7.65
N GLY A 807 35.32 -3.97 7.63
CA GLY A 807 34.31 -4.48 6.68
C GLY A 807 32.94 -3.86 6.90
N LYS A 808 32.46 -3.82 8.14
CA LYS A 808 31.16 -3.21 8.50
C LYS A 808 31.12 -1.70 8.29
N SER A 809 32.22 -1.00 8.53
CA SER A 809 32.33 0.44 8.28
C SER A 809 32.32 0.76 6.78
N LYS A 810 32.95 -0.08 5.95
CA LYS A 810 32.97 0.05 4.50
C LYS A 810 31.58 -0.21 3.87
N GLU A 811 30.84 -1.19 4.38
CA GLU A 811 29.49 -1.54 3.93
C GLU A 811 28.46 -0.44 4.23
N LEU A 812 28.51 0.14 5.44
CA LEU A 812 27.67 1.27 5.86
C LEU A 812 27.94 2.54 5.03
N ALA A 813 29.22 2.86 4.80
CA ALA A 813 29.60 4.01 3.97
C ALA A 813 29.19 3.82 2.51
N SER A 814 29.32 2.59 1.97
CA SER A 814 28.92 2.25 0.61
C SER A 814 27.41 2.43 0.40
N THR A 815 26.60 1.89 1.28
CA THR A 815 25.13 1.94 1.18
C THR A 815 24.59 3.36 1.30
N ALA A 816 25.10 4.14 2.27
CA ALA A 816 24.66 5.52 2.47
C ALA A 816 25.10 6.46 1.34
N MET A 817 26.31 6.27 0.81
CA MET A 817 26.80 7.10 -0.28
C MET A 817 26.16 6.76 -1.64
N THR A 818 25.72 5.52 -1.85
CA THR A 818 24.98 5.13 -3.04
C THR A 818 23.60 5.80 -3.06
N LEU A 819 22.93 5.92 -1.91
CA LEU A 819 21.67 6.66 -1.77
C LEU A 819 21.83 8.15 -2.09
N ILE A 820 22.90 8.77 -1.61
CA ILE A 820 23.22 10.18 -1.87
C ILE A 820 23.54 10.42 -3.36
N ALA A 821 24.29 9.51 -4.00
CA ALA A 821 24.61 9.61 -5.43
C ALA A 821 23.37 9.47 -6.34
N HIS A 822 22.41 8.63 -5.98
CA HIS A 822 21.15 8.52 -6.69
C HIS A 822 20.34 9.82 -6.63
N GLN A 823 20.41 10.52 -5.51
CA GLN A 823 19.72 11.79 -5.32
C GLN A 823 20.34 12.94 -6.15
N GLU A 824 21.68 13.01 -6.23
CA GLU A 824 22.40 13.97 -7.10
C GLU A 824 22.10 13.74 -8.60
N ILE A 825 21.88 12.47 -9.00
CA ILE A 825 21.46 12.14 -10.36
C ILE A 825 20.06 12.69 -10.65
N LEU A 826 19.12 12.56 -9.72
CA LEU A 826 17.76 13.08 -9.85
C LEU A 826 17.74 14.61 -9.93
N GLU A 827 18.59 15.32 -9.15
CA GLU A 827 18.74 16.77 -9.26
C GLU A 827 19.35 17.21 -10.60
N THR A 828 20.34 16.47 -11.10
CA THR A 828 20.97 16.75 -12.38
C THR A 828 20.00 16.55 -13.54
N LEU A 829 19.21 15.47 -13.49
CA LEU A 829 18.13 15.19 -14.44
C LEU A 829 17.04 16.28 -14.41
N SER A 830 16.66 16.73 -13.21
CA SER A 830 15.70 17.83 -13.04
C SER A 830 16.20 19.12 -13.72
N LYS A 831 17.48 19.48 -13.52
CA LYS A 831 18.13 20.65 -14.13
C LYS A 831 18.23 20.53 -15.66
N GLU A 832 18.58 19.34 -16.19
CA GLU A 832 18.66 19.11 -17.64
C GLU A 832 17.27 19.13 -18.31
N ILE A 833 16.25 18.59 -17.65
CA ILE A 833 14.87 18.63 -18.11
C ILE A 833 14.35 20.08 -18.11
N GLN A 834 14.67 20.87 -17.06
CA GLN A 834 14.34 22.29 -17.00
C GLN A 834 15.04 23.10 -18.11
N ALA A 835 16.30 22.80 -18.40
CA ALA A 835 17.03 23.43 -19.47
C ALA A 835 16.42 23.14 -20.86
N LYS A 836 15.97 21.91 -21.10
CA LYS A 836 15.27 21.51 -22.32
C LYS A 836 13.85 22.09 -22.42
N LYS A 837 13.19 22.35 -21.33
CA LYS A 837 11.88 23.02 -21.26
C LYS A 837 11.98 24.48 -21.76
N VAL A 838 13.09 25.14 -21.47
CA VAL A 838 13.37 26.52 -21.90
C VAL A 838 13.70 26.61 -23.39
N ALA A 839 14.23 25.55 -24.01
CA ALA A 839 14.69 25.51 -25.40
C ALA A 839 13.59 25.25 -26.47
N GLY A 840 12.30 25.11 -26.06
CA GLY A 840 11.15 25.21 -26.98
C GLY A 840 11.04 24.11 -28.03
N GLY A 841 10.57 22.89 -27.64
CA GLY A 841 10.21 21.83 -28.58
C GLY A 841 8.89 21.12 -28.14
N ALA A 842 8.23 20.46 -29.07
CA ALA A 842 7.02 19.72 -28.85
C ALA A 842 7.20 18.66 -27.70
N GLY A 843 6.52 18.82 -26.59
CA GLY A 843 6.64 17.94 -25.41
C GLY A 843 6.65 18.64 -24.05
N LYS A 844 6.33 19.92 -24.01
CA LYS A 844 6.37 20.74 -22.80
C LYS A 844 5.53 20.18 -21.63
N LYS A 845 4.42 19.51 -21.92
CA LYS A 845 3.55 18.87 -20.90
C LYS A 845 4.18 17.61 -20.31
N ASP A 846 4.87 16.83 -21.12
CA ASP A 846 5.53 15.59 -20.68
C ASP A 846 6.78 15.89 -19.86
N LEU A 847 7.52 16.95 -20.22
CA LEU A 847 8.64 17.47 -19.45
C LEU A 847 8.21 18.05 -18.08
N GLU A 848 7.03 18.68 -18.01
CA GLU A 848 6.45 19.18 -16.76
C GLU A 848 6.02 18.04 -15.82
N TYR A 849 5.50 16.95 -16.39
CA TYR A 849 5.15 15.74 -15.64
C TYR A 849 6.39 15.05 -15.07
N LEU A 850 7.43 14.90 -15.86
CA LEU A 850 8.71 14.31 -15.42
C LEU A 850 9.41 15.13 -14.33
N LEU A 851 9.38 16.47 -14.43
CA LEU A 851 9.91 17.34 -13.38
C LEU A 851 9.16 17.17 -12.06
N ARG A 852 7.83 17.11 -12.08
CA ARG A 852 7.03 16.87 -10.86
C ARG A 852 7.27 15.50 -10.23
N LEU A 853 7.50 14.47 -11.06
CA LEU A 853 7.87 13.13 -10.57
C LEU A 853 9.24 13.13 -9.89
N ILE A 854 10.19 13.85 -10.43
CA ILE A 854 11.54 13.96 -9.86
C ILE A 854 11.51 14.79 -8.57
N ASP A 855 10.82 15.93 -8.57
CA ASP A 855 10.71 16.82 -7.40
C ASP A 855 10.01 16.14 -6.20
N ASN A 856 9.04 15.25 -6.47
CA ASN A 856 8.36 14.48 -5.42
C ASN A 856 9.24 13.37 -4.80
N HIS A 857 10.36 13.01 -5.42
CA HIS A 857 11.29 12.00 -4.94
C HIS A 857 12.59 12.59 -4.37
N LEU A 858 12.78 13.90 -4.50
CA LEU A 858 13.91 14.63 -3.91
C LEU A 858 13.62 14.86 -2.42
N VAL A 859 14.14 13.98 -1.58
CA VAL A 859 14.28 14.25 -0.15
C VAL A 859 15.39 15.29 0.02
N SER A 860 15.23 16.24 0.93
CA SER A 860 16.26 17.25 1.17
C SER A 860 17.64 16.61 1.40
N ASP A 861 18.56 16.88 0.50
CA ASP A 861 19.99 16.43 0.54
C ASP A 861 20.64 16.73 1.90
N LYS A 862 20.17 17.76 2.56
CA LYS A 862 20.67 18.22 3.85
C LYS A 862 20.33 17.23 4.97
N GLU A 863 19.11 16.68 5.03
CA GLU A 863 18.66 15.76 6.10
C GLU A 863 19.34 14.39 5.98
N THR A 864 19.47 13.85 4.77
CA THR A 864 20.12 12.55 4.53
C THR A 864 21.60 12.62 4.83
N TRP A 865 22.24 13.72 4.46
CA TRP A 865 23.65 13.95 4.74
C TRP A 865 23.90 14.19 6.24
N GLU A 866 23.06 14.96 6.91
CA GLU A 866 23.16 15.22 8.36
C GLU A 866 23.00 13.92 9.18
N MET A 867 22.08 13.04 8.77
CA MET A 867 21.89 11.72 9.40
C MET A 867 23.11 10.80 9.19
N PHE A 868 23.67 10.77 7.97
CA PHE A 868 24.89 10.03 7.69
C PHE A 868 26.07 10.57 8.51
N GLN A 869 26.24 11.88 8.54
CA GLN A 869 27.30 12.54 9.27
C GLN A 869 27.25 12.23 10.77
N ALA A 870 26.06 12.28 11.37
CA ALA A 870 25.84 11.95 12.77
C ALA A 870 26.15 10.48 13.10
N ASN A 871 25.78 9.54 12.24
CA ASN A 871 26.05 8.12 12.43
C ASN A 871 27.53 7.78 12.20
N PHE A 872 28.15 8.41 11.22
CA PHE A 872 29.58 8.23 10.93
C PHE A 872 30.45 8.80 12.04
N ASP A 873 30.11 9.98 12.57
CA ASP A 873 30.80 10.61 13.71
C ASP A 873 30.70 9.77 14.98
N ARG A 874 29.58 9.06 15.18
CA ARG A 874 29.42 8.16 16.33
C ARG A 874 30.32 6.91 16.25
N ILE A 875 30.59 6.43 15.03
CA ILE A 875 31.43 5.24 14.80
C ILE A 875 32.90 5.62 14.75
N HIS A 876 33.25 6.80 14.29
CA HIS A 876 34.60 7.28 14.04
C HIS A 876 35.00 8.47 14.92
N GLU A 877 34.56 8.45 16.20
CA GLU A 877 35.00 9.40 17.25
C GLU A 877 34.88 10.87 16.87
N HIS A 878 33.73 11.27 16.32
CA HIS A 878 33.43 12.65 15.91
C HIS A 878 34.33 13.21 14.79
N PHE A 879 34.78 12.36 13.90
CA PHE A 879 35.64 12.65 12.77
C PHE A 879 35.30 13.90 11.97
N PHE A 880 34.04 14.06 11.57
CA PHE A 880 33.64 15.22 10.77
C PHE A 880 33.68 16.52 11.56
N ARG A 881 33.37 16.46 12.85
CA ARG A 881 33.43 17.62 13.73
C ARG A 881 34.85 18.08 13.85
N HIS A 882 35.80 17.22 14.21
CA HIS A 882 37.21 17.54 14.35
C HIS A 882 37.81 18.01 13.01
N LEU A 883 37.44 17.35 11.92
CA LEU A 883 37.98 17.73 10.60
C LEU A 883 37.50 19.13 10.16
N LYS A 884 36.27 19.50 10.49
CA LYS A 884 35.72 20.82 10.13
C LYS A 884 36.19 21.95 11.05
N GLU A 885 36.48 21.64 12.31
CA GLU A 885 37.12 22.57 13.25
C GLU A 885 38.53 22.87 12.82
N THR A 886 39.28 21.85 12.40
CA THR A 886 40.69 22.01 11.98
C THR A 886 40.81 22.64 10.59
N TYR A 887 39.89 22.35 9.67
CA TYR A 887 39.90 22.84 8.28
C TYR A 887 38.56 23.44 7.87
N PRO A 888 38.22 24.67 8.29
CA PRO A 888 36.91 25.28 8.04
C PRO A 888 36.55 25.50 6.56
N SER A 889 37.56 25.48 5.67
CA SER A 889 37.39 25.69 4.22
C SER A 889 36.84 24.47 3.46
N LEU A 890 36.65 23.31 4.14
CA LEU A 890 36.13 22.10 3.50
C LEU A 890 34.64 22.21 3.23
N THR A 891 34.27 21.94 1.97
CA THR A 891 32.88 21.88 1.53
C THR A 891 32.24 20.53 1.85
N SER A 892 30.91 20.42 1.75
CA SER A 892 30.22 19.15 1.95
C SER A 892 30.71 18.04 1.01
N SER A 893 31.09 18.40 -0.22
CA SER A 893 31.66 17.44 -1.18
C SER A 893 33.07 17.00 -0.77
N ASP A 894 33.86 17.88 -0.17
CA ASP A 894 35.17 17.52 0.38
C ASP A 894 35.03 16.58 1.58
N LEU A 895 34.08 16.82 2.46
CA LEU A 895 33.78 15.97 3.61
C LEU A 895 33.32 14.57 3.20
N ARG A 896 32.48 14.47 2.19
CA ARG A 896 32.09 13.17 1.60
C ARG A 896 33.31 12.39 1.10
N LEU A 897 34.22 13.06 0.40
CA LEU A 897 35.45 12.44 -0.07
C LEU A 897 36.36 12.02 1.11
N CYS A 898 36.44 12.82 2.17
CA CYS A 898 37.16 12.48 3.40
C CYS A 898 36.61 11.22 4.08
N ALA A 899 35.29 11.08 4.18
CA ALA A 899 34.65 9.89 4.75
C ALA A 899 35.00 8.61 3.95
N MET A 900 34.93 8.70 2.63
CA MET A 900 35.24 7.57 1.75
C MET A 900 36.70 7.15 1.85
N LEU A 901 37.59 8.12 1.98
CA LEU A 901 39.03 7.88 2.16
C LEU A 901 39.34 7.31 3.55
N ARG A 902 38.65 7.77 4.60
CA ARG A 902 38.82 7.24 5.95
C ARG A 902 38.48 5.77 6.09
N VAL A 903 37.41 5.31 5.40
CA VAL A 903 37.05 3.87 5.31
C VAL A 903 37.86 3.12 4.26
N ASN A 904 38.90 3.74 3.74
CA ASN A 904 39.87 3.17 2.80
C ASN A 904 39.28 2.63 1.50
N LEU A 905 38.32 3.37 0.91
CA LEU A 905 37.80 3.05 -0.41
C LEU A 905 38.80 3.41 -1.50
N SER A 906 38.97 2.53 -2.50
CA SER A 906 39.84 2.77 -3.64
C SER A 906 39.30 3.86 -4.57
N THR A 907 40.18 4.49 -5.35
CA THR A 907 39.76 5.53 -6.33
C THR A 907 38.69 5.03 -7.32
N LYS A 908 38.71 3.75 -7.68
CA LYS A 908 37.69 3.13 -8.54
C LYS A 908 36.33 2.99 -7.83
N GLU A 909 36.33 2.57 -6.57
CA GLU A 909 35.11 2.47 -5.77
C GLU A 909 34.49 3.85 -5.54
N ILE A 910 35.31 4.85 -5.22
CA ILE A 910 34.88 6.24 -5.06
C ILE A 910 34.31 6.81 -6.37
N ALA A 911 34.96 6.53 -7.50
CA ALA A 911 34.49 6.95 -8.82
C ALA A 911 33.10 6.37 -9.15
N ASN A 912 32.88 5.08 -8.89
CA ASN A 912 31.59 4.42 -9.07
C ASN A 912 30.51 4.99 -8.15
N MET A 913 30.85 5.25 -6.88
CA MET A 913 29.90 5.73 -5.87
C MET A 913 29.47 7.19 -6.07
N GLN A 914 30.35 8.03 -6.63
CA GLN A 914 30.05 9.44 -6.92
C GLN A 914 29.68 9.71 -8.38
N ASN A 915 29.56 8.65 -9.18
CA ASN A 915 29.30 8.73 -10.62
C ASN A 915 30.29 9.66 -11.37
N LEU A 916 31.54 9.62 -10.95
CA LEU A 916 32.63 10.39 -11.53
C LEU A 916 33.58 9.49 -12.30
N THR A 917 34.34 10.08 -13.23
CA THR A 917 35.47 9.36 -13.84
C THR A 917 36.60 9.20 -12.83
N VAL A 918 37.41 8.16 -12.97
CA VAL A 918 38.60 7.93 -12.12
C VAL A 918 39.49 9.18 -12.10
N ARG A 919 39.67 9.83 -13.27
CA ARG A 919 40.41 11.12 -13.36
C ARG A 919 39.70 12.25 -12.62
N GLY A 920 38.37 12.26 -12.56
CA GLY A 920 37.57 13.21 -11.79
C GLY A 920 37.82 13.08 -10.29
N VAL A 921 37.88 11.86 -9.80
CA VAL A 921 38.20 11.58 -8.39
C VAL A 921 39.66 11.93 -8.06
N GLU A 922 40.61 11.63 -8.94
CA GLU A 922 42.01 12.03 -8.76
C GLU A 922 42.18 13.55 -8.68
N SER A 923 41.48 14.28 -9.53
CA SER A 923 41.45 15.75 -9.49
C SER A 923 40.81 16.28 -8.19
N ALA A 924 39.78 15.61 -7.68
CA ALA A 924 39.16 15.94 -6.38
C ALA A 924 40.11 15.67 -5.22
N ARG A 925 40.81 14.54 -5.23
CA ARG A 925 41.86 14.19 -4.22
C ARG A 925 43.00 15.19 -4.23
N TYR A 926 43.43 15.65 -5.41
CA TYR A 926 44.45 16.67 -5.54
C TYR A 926 44.01 18.01 -4.93
N ARG A 927 42.78 18.46 -5.21
CA ARG A 927 42.19 19.68 -4.62
C ARG A 927 42.03 19.55 -3.11
N LEU A 928 41.55 18.39 -2.62
CA LEU A 928 41.41 18.09 -1.20
C LEU A 928 42.73 18.14 -0.47
N ARG A 929 43.78 17.55 -1.06
CA ARG A 929 45.15 17.59 -0.51
C ARG A 929 45.65 19.03 -0.30
N ARG A 930 45.37 19.91 -1.26
CA ARG A 930 45.72 21.35 -1.15
C ARG A 930 44.96 22.06 -0.01
N LYS A 931 43.70 21.73 0.17
CA LYS A 931 42.85 22.31 1.21
C LYS A 931 43.25 21.83 2.62
N LEU A 932 43.82 20.63 2.72
CA LEU A 932 44.33 20.05 3.95
C LEU A 932 45.81 20.44 4.22
N ASN A 933 46.42 21.23 3.33
CA ASN A 933 47.84 21.65 3.40
C ASN A 933 48.81 20.48 3.52
N LEU A 934 48.56 19.33 2.87
CA LEU A 934 49.41 18.12 2.97
C LEU A 934 50.56 18.18 1.93
N PRO A 935 51.80 17.90 2.37
CA PRO A 935 52.95 17.77 1.46
C PRO A 935 52.76 16.65 0.41
N SER A 936 53.49 16.72 -0.70
CA SER A 936 53.36 15.72 -1.77
C SER A 936 53.75 14.28 -1.36
N GLU A 937 54.59 14.16 -0.35
CA GLU A 937 55.12 12.88 0.14
C GLU A 937 54.15 12.13 1.10
N ASP A 938 53.20 12.82 1.72
CA ASP A 938 52.31 12.20 2.69
C ASP A 938 51.10 11.53 2.01
N GLY A 939 50.74 10.33 2.40
CA GLY A 939 49.56 9.61 1.93
C GLY A 939 48.27 10.29 2.37
N LEU A 940 47.46 10.87 1.41
CA LEU A 940 46.18 11.51 1.74
C LEU A 940 45.23 10.56 2.48
N THR A 941 45.18 9.30 2.08
CA THR A 941 44.35 8.26 2.69
C THR A 941 44.82 7.93 4.09
N ASP A 942 46.15 7.73 4.24
CA ASP A 942 46.74 7.39 5.53
C ASP A 942 46.60 8.53 6.54
N PHE A 943 46.74 9.79 6.06
CA PHE A 943 46.44 10.97 6.88
C PHE A 943 44.99 10.94 7.41
N LEU A 944 43.99 10.71 6.53
CA LEU A 944 42.58 10.72 6.93
C LEU A 944 42.18 9.51 7.79
N ILE A 945 42.82 8.35 7.60
CA ILE A 945 42.60 7.17 8.45
C ILE A 945 43.10 7.44 9.89
N ASN A 946 44.21 8.12 10.02
CA ASN A 946 44.84 8.37 11.32
C ASN A 946 44.44 9.74 11.92
N PHE A 947 43.60 10.51 11.28
CA PHE A 947 43.11 11.81 11.75
C PHE A 947 42.14 11.62 12.92
N ASN A 948 42.51 11.95 14.13
CA ASN A 948 41.73 11.87 15.36
C ASN A 948 41.27 13.27 15.81
#